data_00085d2963872d213dff8484844bbe73
#
_entry.id   00085d2963872d213dff8484844bbe73
#
_cell.length_a   1.000
_cell.length_b   1.000
_cell.length_c   1.000
_cell.angle_alpha   90.00
_cell.angle_beta   90.00
_cell.angle_gamma   90.00
#
_symmetry.space_group_name_H-M   'P 1'
#
loop_
_entity.id
_entity.type
_entity.pdbx_description
1 polymer ?
#
loop_
_entity_poly.entity_id
_entity_poly.type
_entity_poly.pdbx_seq_one_letter_code
_entity_poly.pdbx_strand_id
1 'polypeptide(L)'
;MRSCCAFLPVIVVASVVAVLVAPPRGAAGQGSPASIQIDRDDIGGVVTGPRGPEAGVWVIAETTDLPTTFSKIVVTDDRGRYLLPDLPQARYSVWVRGYGLVDSSKVPAAPGMMLDLRATAAPNPSAAAQYYPPIYWFSLMRVPAPREFPLPKIQSQGEWLTVIKTGACQSCHALGTPGTRTISPALGVFANSAEAWQRRLRSGQASALMARDITRLDTQLALRLFGDWTDRIAAGELPFAKPERPRGMERNIVITQWDWGSPTAYLHDEVSTDPRNPRVNANGRIYGSPEDSSDFVPILDPATNVASELLHPVRDPKTPSTKTNPMAPSAYWGADPIWDGRTLNHNPMMDEKGRVWFTPRVRPEANPDFCRQGSDHPSARAFPLEQAGRHLSMLDPATGAFTLISTCFPTHHLKFAEDANQTLWTSAGIGGPGVIGWLNRKMFEETHDEVRSQGWTPFVVDTNGNGRRDGYVEPGQPSDPAKDTRVAVNTYAVAVSPADGSVWGTVVGYRGAIVRVVPGPNPTATALTEIYEPPAPGFGPRGGDVDGNGVFWVSLASGHLASFDRRKCRSIAKPSADGRQCSEGWAFFQLPGPQLRDVSEPGSAEASYYTWIDRFDVFGLGRNVPIAMGNLNSSIFALVDGRFINFTLPYPMGFFAKNVDARIDNPNAGWKGRALWSTYGTRTMFHLEGGKGSRPKAVKIQLRPDPLAR
;
A
#
# COMPACT_ATOMS: atom_id res chain seq x y z
N MET A 1 43.69 67.11 32.31
CA MET A 1 44.36 67.15 33.60
C MET A 1 44.65 65.77 34.09
N ARG A 2 45.96 65.50 34.27
CA ARG A 2 46.62 64.51 35.12
C ARG A 2 46.01 63.07 35.15
N SER A 3 46.55 62.06 34.45
CA SER A 3 47.81 61.36 34.75
C SER A 3 47.78 60.61 36.08
N CYS A 4 47.82 59.26 36.01
CA CYS A 4 48.74 58.46 36.87
C CYS A 4 48.84 57.02 36.30
N CYS A 5 50.09 56.70 35.95
CA CYS A 5 50.56 55.35 35.60
C CYS A 5 50.72 54.48 36.88
N ALA A 6 50.38 53.19 36.76
CA ALA A 6 50.91 52.22 37.73
C ALA A 6 51.50 51.01 36.96
N PHE A 7 52.80 50.82 37.10
CA PHE A 7 53.58 49.67 36.62
C PHE A 7 53.33 48.49 37.53
N LEU A 8 53.14 47.29 36.92
CA LEU A 8 53.22 46.00 37.60
C LEU A 8 54.26 45.11 36.86
N PRO A 9 55.07 44.38 37.59
CA PRO A 9 56.23 43.68 37.01
C PRO A 9 55.83 42.37 36.34
N VAL A 10 56.50 42.04 35.21
CA VAL A 10 56.46 40.82 34.49
C VAL A 10 57.24 39.75 35.24
N ILE A 11 56.57 38.68 35.73
CA ILE A 11 57.21 37.47 36.20
C ILE A 11 57.25 36.48 35.00
N VAL A 12 58.48 36.20 34.55
CA VAL A 12 58.77 35.16 33.56
C VAL A 12 58.82 33.82 34.30
N VAL A 13 57.81 32.99 34.08
CA VAL A 13 57.83 31.60 34.51
C VAL A 13 58.32 30.74 33.34
N ALA A 14 59.51 30.18 33.47
CA ALA A 14 60.05 29.23 32.53
C ALA A 14 59.34 27.87 32.70
N SER A 15 58.48 27.52 31.78
CA SER A 15 57.84 26.20 31.76
C SER A 15 58.78 25.20 31.07
N VAL A 16 59.29 24.25 31.81
CA VAL A 16 60.00 23.07 31.28
C VAL A 16 58.93 22.10 30.66
N VAL A 17 58.93 22.00 29.37
CA VAL A 17 58.11 21.00 28.65
C VAL A 17 58.84 19.66 28.71
N ALA A 18 58.36 18.74 29.58
CA ALA A 18 58.74 17.34 29.52
C ALA A 18 58.01 16.67 28.37
N VAL A 19 58.75 16.34 27.29
CA VAL A 19 58.23 15.52 26.21
C VAL A 19 58.15 14.04 26.70
N LEU A 20 56.93 13.64 27.08
CA LEU A 20 56.63 12.21 27.29
C LEU A 20 56.51 11.54 25.89
N VAL A 21 57.52 10.81 25.52
CA VAL A 21 57.47 9.92 24.34
C VAL A 21 56.54 8.75 24.73
N ALA A 22 55.30 8.78 24.21
CA ALA A 22 54.37 7.65 24.30
C ALA A 22 54.89 6.50 23.41
N PRO A 23 54.83 5.26 23.88
CA PRO A 23 55.18 4.11 23.04
C PRO A 23 54.20 4.00 21.86
N PRO A 24 54.63 3.46 20.70
CA PRO A 24 53.77 3.30 19.56
C PRO A 24 52.58 2.41 19.95
N ARG A 25 51.36 2.94 19.79
CA ARG A 25 50.14 2.14 19.89
C ARG A 25 50.26 0.99 18.92
N GLY A 26 50.31 -0.21 19.44
CA GLY A 26 50.26 -1.44 18.67
C GLY A 26 49.10 -1.37 17.71
N ALA A 27 49.34 -1.75 16.45
CA ALA A 27 48.33 -1.93 15.44
C ALA A 27 47.15 -2.73 16.06
N ALA A 28 45.97 -2.13 16.05
CA ALA A 28 44.78 -2.85 16.45
C ALA A 28 44.73 -4.11 15.58
N GLY A 29 44.89 -5.24 16.21
CA GLY A 29 44.80 -6.53 15.55
C GLY A 29 43.48 -6.57 14.77
N GLN A 30 43.55 -6.87 13.49
CA GLN A 30 42.38 -7.25 12.70
C GLN A 30 41.78 -8.44 13.43
N GLY A 31 40.69 -8.17 14.18
CA GLY A 31 39.91 -9.23 14.79
C GLY A 31 39.57 -10.25 13.72
N SER A 32 39.82 -11.52 14.00
CA SER A 32 39.38 -12.61 13.13
C SER A 32 37.94 -12.34 12.70
N PRO A 33 37.59 -12.50 11.43
CA PRO A 33 36.23 -12.25 10.97
C PRO A 33 35.28 -13.08 11.82
N ALA A 34 34.39 -12.41 12.57
CA ALA A 34 33.45 -13.11 13.44
C ALA A 34 32.73 -14.16 12.59
N SER A 35 32.87 -15.42 12.98
CA SER A 35 32.23 -16.55 12.32
C SER A 35 30.72 -16.38 12.37
N ILE A 36 30.03 -16.73 11.28
CA ILE A 36 28.55 -16.73 11.25
C ILE A 36 28.12 -17.77 12.29
N GLN A 37 27.36 -17.34 13.27
CA GLN A 37 26.78 -18.23 14.27
C GLN A 37 25.45 -18.75 13.74
N ILE A 38 25.30 -20.05 13.64
CA ILE A 38 24.02 -20.71 13.27
C ILE A 38 23.60 -21.65 14.39
N ASP A 39 22.32 -21.93 14.48
CA ASP A 39 21.80 -23.02 15.29
C ASP A 39 21.05 -24.06 14.43
N ARG A 40 20.27 -24.92 15.06
CA ARG A 40 19.66 -26.09 14.39
C ARG A 40 18.56 -25.76 13.36
N ASP A 41 18.01 -24.53 13.38
CA ASP A 41 16.97 -24.06 12.50
C ASP A 41 17.40 -22.86 11.63
N ASP A 42 18.71 -22.58 11.56
CA ASP A 42 19.31 -21.58 10.69
C ASP A 42 19.99 -22.19 9.46
N ILE A 43 20.11 -21.42 8.38
CA ILE A 43 21.08 -21.65 7.30
C ILE A 43 21.93 -20.40 7.17
N GLY A 44 23.25 -20.53 7.24
CA GLY A 44 24.18 -19.41 7.12
C GLY A 44 25.32 -19.71 6.16
N GLY A 45 25.99 -18.67 5.66
CA GLY A 45 27.13 -18.85 4.75
C GLY A 45 27.56 -17.56 4.11
N VAL A 46 28.43 -17.67 3.10
CA VAL A 46 28.97 -16.56 2.33
C VAL A 46 28.58 -16.69 0.87
N VAL A 47 28.14 -15.58 0.28
CA VAL A 47 27.92 -15.46 -1.16
C VAL A 47 29.15 -14.85 -1.80
N THR A 48 29.74 -15.56 -2.77
CA THR A 48 30.90 -15.09 -3.54
C THR A 48 30.56 -15.00 -5.02
N GLY A 49 31.03 -13.93 -5.66
CA GLY A 49 30.94 -13.73 -7.11
C GLY A 49 32.34 -13.68 -7.75
N PRO A 50 32.44 -13.37 -9.04
CA PRO A 50 33.72 -13.32 -9.74
C PRO A 50 34.74 -12.32 -9.17
N ARG A 51 34.25 -11.31 -8.43
CA ARG A 51 35.09 -10.23 -7.85
C ARG A 51 35.29 -10.35 -6.32
N GLY A 52 34.85 -11.43 -5.73
CA GLY A 52 34.89 -11.64 -4.28
C GLY A 52 33.50 -11.69 -3.65
N PRO A 53 33.38 -11.36 -2.34
CA PRO A 53 32.09 -11.38 -1.63
C PRO A 53 31.05 -10.46 -2.27
N GLU A 54 29.81 -10.94 -2.37
CA GLU A 54 28.68 -10.21 -2.98
C GLU A 54 27.82 -9.56 -1.90
N ALA A 55 28.00 -8.26 -1.73
CA ALA A 55 27.22 -7.45 -0.78
C ALA A 55 25.87 -7.01 -1.36
N GLY A 56 24.83 -6.97 -0.50
CA GLY A 56 23.51 -6.45 -0.88
C GLY A 56 22.80 -7.31 -1.93
N VAL A 57 22.98 -8.63 -1.87
CA VAL A 57 22.25 -9.58 -2.71
C VAL A 57 21.29 -10.41 -1.85
N TRP A 58 20.19 -10.83 -2.45
CA TRP A 58 19.20 -11.65 -1.76
C TRP A 58 19.62 -13.11 -1.78
N VAL A 59 19.52 -13.77 -0.61
CA VAL A 59 19.58 -15.22 -0.48
C VAL A 59 18.16 -15.70 -0.20
N ILE A 60 17.67 -16.57 -1.03
CA ILE A 60 16.30 -17.07 -1.04
C ILE A 60 16.30 -18.55 -0.74
N ALA A 61 15.59 -18.96 0.30
CA ALA A 61 15.31 -20.35 0.63
C ALA A 61 13.83 -20.65 0.39
N GLU A 62 13.52 -21.60 -0.47
CA GLU A 62 12.15 -21.96 -0.85
C GLU A 62 11.94 -23.46 -0.62
N THR A 63 10.72 -23.82 -0.17
CA THR A 63 10.33 -25.22 0.00
C THR A 63 8.87 -25.45 -0.33
N THR A 64 8.58 -26.65 -0.83
CA THR A 64 7.23 -27.21 -1.02
C THR A 64 6.95 -28.39 -0.07
N ASP A 65 7.86 -28.69 0.84
CA ASP A 65 7.70 -29.79 1.81
C ASP A 65 6.80 -29.40 3.00
N LEU A 66 6.40 -28.13 3.12
CA LEU A 66 5.45 -27.64 4.12
C LEU A 66 4.00 -27.69 3.58
N PRO A 67 2.98 -27.55 4.44
CA PRO A 67 1.57 -27.55 4.03
C PRO A 67 1.21 -26.56 2.92
N THR A 68 1.93 -25.43 2.84
CA THR A 68 1.88 -24.52 1.67
C THR A 68 3.30 -24.14 1.24
N THR A 69 3.48 -23.69 -0.01
CA THR A 69 4.77 -23.18 -0.49
C THR A 69 5.25 -22.06 0.42
N PHE A 70 6.48 -22.18 0.85
CA PHE A 70 7.12 -21.27 1.80
C PHE A 70 8.43 -20.75 1.23
N SER A 71 8.71 -19.48 1.45
CA SER A 71 10.05 -18.93 1.22
C SER A 71 10.48 -17.99 2.33
N LYS A 72 11.79 -18.00 2.61
CA LYS A 72 12.44 -17.03 3.49
C LYS A 72 13.59 -16.36 2.76
N ILE A 73 13.71 -15.04 2.90
CA ILE A 73 14.62 -14.22 2.12
C ILE A 73 15.36 -13.29 3.06
N VAL A 74 16.67 -13.20 2.88
CA VAL A 74 17.54 -12.27 3.59
C VAL A 74 18.48 -11.58 2.62
N VAL A 75 19.16 -10.53 3.07
CA VAL A 75 20.15 -9.78 2.27
C VAL A 75 21.54 -9.98 2.89
N THR A 76 22.57 -10.12 2.03
CA THR A 76 23.95 -10.26 2.46
C THR A 76 24.50 -8.94 3.03
N ASP A 77 25.42 -9.06 4.00
CA ASP A 77 26.18 -7.94 4.56
C ASP A 77 27.29 -7.45 3.60
N ASP A 78 28.15 -6.51 4.06
CA ASP A 78 29.25 -5.95 3.27
C ASP A 78 30.35 -6.99 2.90
N ARG A 79 30.37 -8.12 3.58
CA ARG A 79 31.31 -9.23 3.36
C ARG A 79 30.68 -10.41 2.64
N GLY A 80 29.46 -10.23 2.09
CA GLY A 80 28.72 -11.30 1.42
C GLY A 80 28.14 -12.36 2.36
N ARG A 81 28.18 -12.15 3.70
CA ARG A 81 27.69 -13.11 4.70
C ARG A 81 26.18 -12.99 4.82
N TYR A 82 25.52 -14.10 5.06
CA TYR A 82 24.08 -14.15 5.27
C TYR A 82 23.68 -15.13 6.37
N LEU A 83 22.51 -14.90 6.95
CA LEU A 83 21.85 -15.79 7.89
C LEU A 83 20.35 -15.81 7.59
N LEU A 84 19.82 -16.98 7.25
CA LEU A 84 18.40 -17.31 7.15
C LEU A 84 17.95 -17.90 8.50
N PRO A 85 17.33 -17.11 9.38
CA PRO A 85 17.01 -17.56 10.74
C PRO A 85 15.68 -18.31 10.82
N ASP A 86 15.50 -19.14 11.85
CA ASP A 86 14.21 -19.73 12.25
C ASP A 86 13.46 -20.41 11.08
N LEU A 87 14.12 -21.29 10.35
CA LEU A 87 13.52 -22.06 9.25
C LEU A 87 12.74 -23.25 9.80
N PRO A 88 11.48 -23.46 9.38
CA PRO A 88 10.80 -24.74 9.61
C PRO A 88 11.62 -25.94 9.13
N GLN A 89 11.49 -27.10 9.80
CA GLN A 89 12.18 -28.31 9.38
C GLN A 89 11.61 -28.82 8.06
N ALA A 90 12.40 -28.67 6.98
CA ALA A 90 12.07 -29.04 5.62
C ALA A 90 13.35 -29.08 4.77
N ARG A 91 13.27 -29.60 3.56
CA ARG A 91 14.33 -29.45 2.55
C ARG A 91 14.09 -28.19 1.76
N TYR A 92 15.12 -27.39 1.60
CA TYR A 92 15.06 -26.11 0.90
C TYR A 92 15.87 -26.15 -0.40
N SER A 93 15.39 -25.41 -1.40
CA SER A 93 16.20 -24.95 -2.53
C SER A 93 16.68 -23.56 -2.20
N VAL A 94 18.01 -23.36 -2.15
CA VAL A 94 18.61 -22.06 -1.78
C VAL A 94 19.39 -21.50 -2.96
N TRP A 95 19.17 -20.23 -3.30
CA TRP A 95 19.88 -19.54 -4.40
C TRP A 95 20.06 -18.05 -4.12
N VAL A 96 20.84 -17.41 -4.99
CA VAL A 96 21.18 -15.98 -4.93
C VAL A 96 20.53 -15.23 -6.09
N ARG A 97 19.96 -14.07 -5.77
CA ARG A 97 19.45 -13.06 -6.71
C ARG A 97 20.00 -11.69 -6.35
N GLY A 98 20.27 -10.86 -7.35
CA GLY A 98 20.76 -9.50 -7.10
C GLY A 98 20.87 -8.65 -8.36
N TYR A 99 20.89 -7.34 -8.20
CA TYR A 99 21.08 -6.45 -9.34
C TYR A 99 22.47 -6.59 -9.93
N GLY A 100 22.53 -6.74 -11.26
CA GLY A 100 23.76 -7.06 -12.01
C GLY A 100 24.08 -8.55 -12.08
N LEU A 101 23.24 -9.39 -11.50
CA LEU A 101 23.32 -10.85 -11.53
C LEU A 101 22.14 -11.44 -12.32
N VAL A 102 22.25 -12.72 -12.64
CA VAL A 102 21.14 -13.63 -12.90
C VAL A 102 21.02 -14.60 -11.72
N ASP A 103 19.91 -15.30 -11.60
CA ASP A 103 19.75 -16.30 -10.56
C ASP A 103 20.87 -17.33 -10.59
N SER A 104 21.42 -17.62 -9.42
CA SER A 104 22.38 -18.73 -9.29
C SER A 104 21.66 -20.08 -9.40
N SER A 105 22.43 -21.14 -9.57
CA SER A 105 21.91 -22.51 -9.42
C SER A 105 21.29 -22.68 -8.04
N LYS A 106 20.13 -23.36 -7.98
CA LYS A 106 19.47 -23.73 -6.72
C LYS A 106 20.25 -24.90 -6.07
N VAL A 107 20.62 -24.73 -4.81
CA VAL A 107 21.37 -25.71 -4.02
C VAL A 107 20.46 -26.29 -2.96
N PRO A 108 20.33 -27.62 -2.83
CA PRO A 108 19.55 -28.23 -1.75
C PRO A 108 20.22 -28.04 -0.40
N ALA A 109 19.43 -27.67 0.61
CA ALA A 109 19.89 -27.48 1.97
C ALA A 109 18.81 -27.86 2.99
N ALA A 110 19.23 -28.03 4.23
CA ALA A 110 18.36 -28.21 5.39
C ALA A 110 18.78 -27.26 6.52
N PRO A 111 17.90 -26.92 7.45
CA PRO A 111 18.24 -26.15 8.64
C PRO A 111 19.39 -26.78 9.42
N GLY A 112 20.25 -25.96 10.05
CA GLY A 112 21.47 -26.35 10.74
C GLY A 112 22.72 -26.41 9.84
N MET A 113 22.62 -26.04 8.55
CA MET A 113 23.73 -26.13 7.60
C MET A 113 24.45 -24.80 7.39
N MET A 114 25.79 -24.85 7.33
CA MET A 114 26.60 -23.81 6.71
C MET A 114 26.64 -24.07 5.19
N LEU A 115 26.25 -23.06 4.40
CA LEU A 115 26.11 -23.18 2.95
C LEU A 115 26.72 -21.95 2.24
N ASP A 116 27.88 -22.12 1.64
CA ASP A 116 28.47 -21.09 0.79
C ASP A 116 27.88 -21.14 -0.62
N LEU A 117 27.52 -19.99 -1.16
CA LEU A 117 26.88 -19.85 -2.45
C LEU A 117 27.72 -19.06 -3.45
N ARG A 118 27.54 -19.35 -4.74
CA ARG A 118 28.16 -18.60 -5.82
C ARG A 118 27.12 -17.80 -6.59
N ALA A 119 27.31 -16.49 -6.65
CA ALA A 119 26.52 -15.60 -7.48
C ALA A 119 26.94 -15.73 -8.95
N THR A 120 25.97 -15.61 -9.86
CA THR A 120 26.18 -15.67 -11.30
C THR A 120 26.01 -14.29 -11.90
N ALA A 121 27.11 -13.72 -12.42
CA ALA A 121 27.07 -12.42 -13.07
C ALA A 121 26.16 -12.47 -14.31
N ALA A 122 25.38 -11.42 -14.52
CA ALA A 122 24.58 -11.32 -15.74
C ALA A 122 25.51 -11.24 -16.97
N PRO A 123 25.26 -12.03 -18.04
CA PRO A 123 26.13 -12.08 -19.22
C PRO A 123 26.13 -10.77 -20.02
N ASN A 124 25.08 -9.99 -19.90
CA ASN A 124 24.93 -8.70 -20.57
C ASN A 124 23.90 -7.82 -19.84
N PRO A 125 23.80 -6.51 -20.18
CA PRO A 125 22.84 -5.59 -19.57
C PRO A 125 21.37 -6.00 -19.72
N SER A 126 21.00 -6.64 -20.83
CA SER A 126 19.62 -7.09 -21.05
C SER A 126 19.23 -8.20 -20.07
N ALA A 127 20.10 -9.16 -19.82
CA ALA A 127 19.88 -10.21 -18.84
C ALA A 127 19.80 -9.64 -17.42
N ALA A 128 20.66 -8.68 -17.07
CA ALA A 128 20.59 -8.00 -15.76
C ALA A 128 19.26 -7.25 -15.56
N ALA A 129 18.78 -6.59 -16.63
CA ALA A 129 17.58 -5.78 -16.56
C ALA A 129 16.29 -6.59 -16.36
N GLN A 130 16.30 -7.92 -16.61
CA GLN A 130 15.15 -8.78 -16.33
C GLN A 130 14.80 -8.85 -14.84
N TYR A 131 15.76 -8.58 -13.97
CA TYR A 131 15.59 -8.55 -12.50
C TYR A 131 15.30 -7.14 -11.96
N TYR A 132 15.19 -6.14 -12.83
CA TYR A 132 14.83 -4.78 -12.38
C TYR A 132 13.34 -4.70 -12.06
N PRO A 133 12.96 -4.04 -10.95
CA PRO A 133 11.57 -3.80 -10.61
C PRO A 133 10.77 -3.14 -11.75
N PRO A 134 9.46 -3.36 -11.81
CA PRO A 134 8.59 -2.83 -12.87
C PRO A 134 8.76 -1.35 -13.17
N ILE A 135 9.03 -0.52 -12.16
CA ILE A 135 9.19 0.93 -12.30
C ILE A 135 10.25 1.33 -13.33
N TYR A 136 11.35 0.57 -13.42
CA TYR A 136 12.43 0.87 -14.35
C TYR A 136 12.01 0.67 -15.82
N TRP A 137 11.18 -0.31 -16.08
CA TRP A 137 10.58 -0.57 -17.38
C TRP A 137 9.40 0.35 -17.69
N PHE A 138 8.58 0.65 -16.69
CA PHE A 138 7.47 1.59 -16.81
C PHE A 138 7.97 3.02 -17.08
N SER A 139 9.10 3.41 -16.49
CA SER A 139 9.70 4.74 -16.70
C SER A 139 10.08 5.03 -18.16
N LEU A 140 10.23 3.99 -19.00
CA LEU A 140 10.42 4.14 -20.44
C LEU A 140 9.15 4.62 -21.18
N MET A 141 7.97 4.49 -20.57
CA MET A 141 6.74 4.98 -21.16
C MET A 141 6.77 6.51 -21.25
N ARG A 142 6.49 7.03 -22.43
CA ARG A 142 6.41 8.45 -22.68
C ARG A 142 5.08 9.01 -22.16
N VAL A 143 5.12 10.13 -21.51
CA VAL A 143 3.92 10.91 -21.14
C VAL A 143 3.68 11.94 -22.23
N PRO A 144 2.42 12.12 -22.71
CA PRO A 144 2.14 13.08 -23.79
C PRO A 144 2.57 14.50 -23.41
N ALA A 145 3.13 15.23 -24.39
CA ALA A 145 3.32 16.67 -24.23
C ALA A 145 1.97 17.41 -24.19
N PRO A 146 1.88 18.59 -23.55
CA PRO A 146 0.61 19.31 -23.41
C PRO A 146 -0.16 19.53 -24.72
N ARG A 147 0.55 19.76 -25.85
CA ARG A 147 -0.04 19.95 -27.19
C ARG A 147 -0.62 18.67 -27.81
N GLU A 148 -0.31 17.50 -27.27
CA GLU A 148 -0.80 16.21 -27.76
C GLU A 148 -2.11 15.77 -27.12
N PHE A 149 -2.56 16.44 -26.05
CA PHE A 149 -3.80 16.08 -25.38
C PHE A 149 -5.02 16.46 -26.21
N PRO A 150 -6.00 15.54 -26.34
CA PRO A 150 -7.25 15.78 -27.04
C PRO A 150 -8.21 16.58 -26.16
N LEU A 151 -8.08 17.89 -26.16
CA LEU A 151 -8.95 18.79 -25.41
C LEU A 151 -10.44 18.63 -25.81
N PRO A 152 -11.38 18.77 -24.87
CA PRO A 152 -11.20 19.11 -23.44
C PRO A 152 -11.01 17.88 -22.52
N LYS A 153 -10.84 16.69 -23.04
CA LYS A 153 -10.93 15.42 -22.34
C LYS A 153 -9.81 15.21 -21.30
N ILE A 154 -8.57 15.54 -21.70
CA ILE A 154 -7.40 15.61 -20.82
C ILE A 154 -6.67 16.91 -21.14
N GLN A 155 -6.26 17.63 -20.09
CA GLN A 155 -5.70 18.97 -20.22
C GLN A 155 -4.25 19.08 -19.75
N SER A 156 -3.75 18.09 -19.00
CA SER A 156 -2.42 18.15 -18.41
C SER A 156 -1.77 16.79 -18.21
N GLN A 157 -0.44 16.79 -18.07
CA GLN A 157 0.32 15.60 -17.67
C GLN A 157 -0.08 15.10 -16.28
N GLY A 158 -0.39 16.00 -15.35
CA GLY A 158 -0.87 15.64 -14.01
C GLY A 158 -2.20 14.88 -14.05
N GLU A 159 -3.13 15.28 -14.93
CA GLU A 159 -4.38 14.56 -15.13
C GLU A 159 -4.16 13.17 -15.75
N TRP A 160 -3.33 13.07 -16.78
CA TRP A 160 -2.92 11.80 -17.38
C TRP A 160 -2.31 10.86 -16.34
N LEU A 161 -1.33 11.36 -15.56
CA LEU A 161 -0.67 10.60 -14.52
C LEU A 161 -1.63 10.15 -13.41
N THR A 162 -2.57 11.01 -13.04
CA THR A 162 -3.61 10.65 -12.05
C THR A 162 -4.44 9.49 -12.54
N VAL A 163 -4.88 9.50 -13.79
CA VAL A 163 -5.68 8.39 -14.35
C VAL A 163 -4.86 7.09 -14.35
N ILE A 164 -3.66 7.09 -14.92
CA ILE A 164 -2.87 5.85 -15.08
C ILE A 164 -2.37 5.29 -13.74
N LYS A 165 -2.02 6.15 -12.77
CA LYS A 165 -1.40 5.74 -11.50
C LYS A 165 -2.39 5.46 -10.37
N THR A 166 -3.57 6.11 -10.35
CA THR A 166 -4.49 5.97 -9.21
C THR A 166 -5.82 5.31 -9.55
N GLY A 167 -6.34 5.48 -10.74
CA GLY A 167 -7.71 5.09 -11.07
C GLY A 167 -7.87 4.10 -12.22
N ALA A 168 -6.77 3.66 -12.83
CA ALA A 168 -6.81 2.76 -13.98
C ALA A 168 -5.75 1.66 -13.87
N CYS A 169 -4.78 1.63 -14.79
CA CYS A 169 -3.86 0.51 -14.98
C CYS A 169 -3.12 0.07 -13.72
N GLN A 170 -2.50 1.02 -13.00
CA GLN A 170 -1.68 0.72 -11.82
C GLN A 170 -2.52 0.31 -10.58
N SER A 171 -3.82 0.41 -10.64
CA SER A 171 -4.67 -0.12 -9.57
C SER A 171 -4.75 -1.66 -9.57
N CYS A 172 -4.45 -2.28 -10.71
CA CYS A 172 -4.56 -3.72 -10.92
C CYS A 172 -3.25 -4.36 -11.41
N HIS A 173 -2.42 -3.60 -12.13
CA HIS A 173 -1.17 -4.08 -12.73
C HIS A 173 0.03 -3.31 -12.20
N ALA A 174 1.14 -4.00 -11.96
CA ALA A 174 2.46 -3.35 -11.94
C ALA A 174 2.93 -3.21 -13.41
N LEU A 175 2.66 -2.06 -14.04
CA LEU A 175 3.14 -1.81 -15.41
C LEU A 175 4.66 -1.84 -15.43
N GLY A 176 5.23 -2.58 -16.40
CA GLY A 176 6.66 -2.85 -16.49
C GLY A 176 7.05 -4.30 -16.18
N THR A 177 6.12 -5.13 -15.67
CA THR A 177 6.33 -6.58 -15.57
C THR A 177 6.41 -7.20 -16.98
N PRO A 178 7.07 -8.37 -17.16
CA PRO A 178 7.09 -9.07 -18.46
C PRO A 178 5.70 -9.24 -19.05
N GLY A 179 4.72 -9.64 -18.23
CA GLY A 179 3.32 -9.79 -18.66
C GLY A 179 2.68 -8.50 -19.15
N THR A 180 3.16 -7.32 -18.78
CA THR A 180 2.62 -6.02 -19.23
C THR A 180 3.44 -5.36 -20.34
N ARG A 181 4.76 -5.51 -20.34
CA ARG A 181 5.67 -4.86 -21.30
C ARG A 181 5.91 -5.65 -22.59
N THR A 182 5.31 -6.84 -22.71
CA THR A 182 5.39 -7.67 -23.93
C THR A 182 3.99 -7.97 -24.45
N ILE A 183 3.86 -8.13 -25.76
CA ILE A 183 2.62 -8.60 -26.39
C ILE A 183 2.69 -10.12 -26.52
N SER A 184 1.78 -10.83 -25.85
CA SER A 184 1.73 -12.29 -25.94
C SER A 184 1.29 -12.76 -27.32
N PRO A 185 2.02 -13.69 -27.97
CA PRO A 185 1.57 -14.31 -29.24
C PRO A 185 0.20 -14.98 -29.15
N ALA A 186 -0.22 -15.41 -27.97
CA ALA A 186 -1.54 -16.02 -27.75
C ALA A 186 -2.71 -15.04 -27.97
N LEU A 187 -2.45 -13.73 -28.08
CA LEU A 187 -3.47 -12.74 -28.42
C LEU A 187 -3.82 -12.73 -29.91
N GLY A 188 -2.92 -13.23 -30.78
CA GLY A 188 -3.05 -13.26 -32.24
C GLY A 188 -1.95 -12.50 -32.96
N VAL A 189 -2.13 -12.33 -34.26
CA VAL A 189 -1.25 -11.54 -35.15
C VAL A 189 -1.94 -10.23 -35.48
N PHE A 190 -1.23 -9.11 -35.45
CA PHE A 190 -1.75 -7.76 -35.63
C PHE A 190 -0.92 -6.98 -36.65
N ALA A 191 -1.54 -6.02 -37.33
CA ALA A 191 -0.84 -5.15 -38.25
C ALA A 191 0.15 -4.20 -37.54
N ASN A 192 -0.14 -3.84 -36.29
CA ASN A 192 0.70 -2.96 -35.46
C ASN A 192 0.40 -3.19 -33.95
N SER A 193 1.27 -2.66 -33.10
CA SER A 193 1.15 -2.85 -31.66
C SER A 193 -0.01 -2.10 -31.01
N ALA A 194 -0.53 -1.04 -31.63
CA ALA A 194 -1.74 -0.38 -31.15
C ALA A 194 -2.97 -1.29 -31.26
N GLU A 195 -3.11 -2.05 -32.35
CA GLU A 195 -4.15 -3.06 -32.49
C GLU A 195 -3.96 -4.22 -31.51
N ALA A 196 -2.73 -4.66 -31.29
CA ALA A 196 -2.41 -5.67 -30.28
C ALA A 196 -2.82 -5.21 -28.88
N TRP A 197 -2.56 -3.96 -28.54
CA TRP A 197 -3.00 -3.37 -27.27
C TRP A 197 -4.53 -3.24 -27.18
N GLN A 198 -5.21 -2.84 -28.26
CA GLN A 198 -6.66 -2.82 -28.28
C GLN A 198 -7.26 -4.21 -28.03
N ARG A 199 -6.69 -5.25 -28.66
CA ARG A 199 -7.08 -6.65 -28.44
C ARG A 199 -6.82 -7.08 -27.00
N ARG A 200 -5.67 -6.71 -26.43
CA ARG A 200 -5.28 -7.02 -25.05
C ARG A 200 -6.26 -6.43 -24.04
N LEU A 201 -6.63 -5.15 -24.17
CA LEU A 201 -7.55 -4.47 -23.27
C LEU A 201 -8.97 -5.08 -23.29
N ARG A 202 -9.30 -5.86 -24.30
CA ARG A 202 -10.56 -6.62 -24.41
C ARG A 202 -10.45 -8.04 -23.84
N SER A 203 -9.27 -8.44 -23.38
CA SER A 203 -8.99 -9.82 -22.95
C SER A 203 -9.33 -10.03 -21.47
N GLY A 204 -9.88 -11.24 -21.19
CA GLY A 204 -10.19 -11.66 -19.83
C GLY A 204 -11.37 -10.94 -19.20
N GLN A 205 -11.73 -11.38 -18.01
CA GLN A 205 -12.96 -10.95 -17.32
C GLN A 205 -12.96 -9.48 -16.91
N ALA A 206 -11.78 -8.86 -16.71
CA ALA A 206 -11.66 -7.44 -16.43
C ALA A 206 -11.70 -6.54 -17.69
N SER A 207 -12.01 -7.09 -18.88
CA SER A 207 -11.96 -6.39 -20.16
C SER A 207 -12.86 -5.15 -20.22
N ALA A 208 -14.08 -5.22 -19.68
CA ALA A 208 -14.99 -4.07 -19.65
C ALA A 208 -14.42 -2.90 -18.81
N LEU A 209 -13.77 -3.23 -17.68
CA LEU A 209 -13.10 -2.24 -16.82
C LEU A 209 -11.90 -1.60 -17.53
N MET A 210 -11.04 -2.39 -18.17
CA MET A 210 -9.90 -1.90 -18.94
C MET A 210 -10.34 -1.04 -20.14
N ALA A 211 -11.37 -1.48 -20.88
CA ALA A 211 -11.94 -0.73 -22.00
C ALA A 211 -12.55 0.61 -21.56
N ARG A 212 -13.23 0.65 -20.41
CA ARG A 212 -13.72 1.89 -19.81
C ARG A 212 -12.59 2.83 -19.43
N ASP A 213 -11.57 2.30 -18.74
CA ASP A 213 -10.52 3.14 -18.18
C ASP A 213 -9.59 3.73 -19.25
N ILE A 214 -9.35 3.00 -20.36
CA ILE A 214 -8.56 3.56 -21.48
C ILE A 214 -9.26 4.75 -22.16
N THR A 215 -10.60 4.82 -22.12
CA THR A 215 -11.32 5.97 -22.68
C THR A 215 -11.06 7.26 -21.92
N ARG A 216 -10.70 7.17 -20.65
CA ARG A 216 -10.33 8.33 -19.81
C ARG A 216 -8.98 8.93 -20.23
N LEU A 217 -8.09 8.11 -20.81
CA LEU A 217 -6.77 8.52 -21.32
C LEU A 217 -6.81 8.97 -22.80
N ASP A 218 -7.94 9.05 -23.43
CA ASP A 218 -8.18 9.01 -24.87
C ASP A 218 -7.63 7.72 -25.51
N THR A 219 -8.55 6.92 -26.04
CA THR A 219 -8.22 5.56 -26.51
C THR A 219 -7.15 5.57 -27.59
N GLN A 220 -7.23 6.45 -28.58
CA GLN A 220 -6.27 6.45 -29.70
C GLN A 220 -4.87 6.91 -29.27
N LEU A 221 -4.81 7.96 -28.45
CA LEU A 221 -3.55 8.46 -27.91
C LEU A 221 -2.90 7.40 -27.02
N ALA A 222 -3.66 6.81 -26.09
CA ALA A 222 -3.15 5.80 -25.19
C ALA A 222 -2.64 4.56 -25.92
N LEU A 223 -3.40 4.02 -26.89
CA LEU A 223 -2.99 2.85 -27.68
C LEU A 223 -1.68 3.09 -28.45
N ARG A 224 -1.50 4.31 -29.02
CA ARG A 224 -0.24 4.67 -29.68
C ARG A 224 0.93 4.68 -28.71
N LEU A 225 0.76 5.27 -27.51
CA LEU A 225 1.82 5.35 -26.51
C LEU A 225 2.19 4.01 -25.90
N PHE A 226 1.20 3.16 -25.63
CA PHE A 226 1.43 1.79 -25.18
C PHE A 226 2.10 0.94 -26.25
N GLY A 227 1.70 1.11 -27.53
CA GLY A 227 2.35 0.45 -28.68
C GLY A 227 3.80 0.88 -28.82
N ASP A 228 4.08 2.18 -28.88
CA ASP A 228 5.43 2.73 -28.93
C ASP A 228 6.33 2.18 -27.79
N TRP A 229 5.80 2.17 -26.57
CA TRP A 229 6.52 1.66 -25.40
C TRP A 229 6.94 0.20 -25.56
N THR A 230 6.01 -0.67 -25.95
CA THR A 230 6.30 -2.11 -26.13
C THR A 230 7.17 -2.37 -27.34
N ASP A 231 7.02 -1.61 -28.44
CA ASP A 231 7.87 -1.72 -29.65
C ASP A 231 9.32 -1.36 -29.37
N ARG A 232 9.58 -0.27 -28.65
CA ARG A 232 10.92 0.13 -28.25
C ARG A 232 11.59 -0.92 -27.36
N ILE A 233 10.85 -1.48 -26.39
CA ILE A 233 11.38 -2.58 -25.55
C ILE A 233 11.66 -3.83 -26.39
N ALA A 234 10.78 -4.19 -27.32
CA ALA A 234 10.98 -5.33 -28.22
C ALA A 234 12.18 -5.11 -29.17
N ALA A 235 12.44 -3.87 -29.56
CA ALA A 235 13.63 -3.48 -30.32
C ALA A 235 14.94 -3.43 -29.49
N GLY A 236 14.87 -3.75 -28.17
CA GLY A 236 16.04 -3.85 -27.29
C GLY A 236 16.30 -2.63 -26.42
N GLU A 237 15.38 -1.66 -26.34
CA GLU A 237 15.54 -0.55 -25.40
C GLU A 237 15.55 -1.04 -23.96
N LEU A 238 16.54 -0.61 -23.21
CA LEU A 238 16.74 -0.95 -21.81
C LEU A 238 16.41 0.27 -20.90
N PRO A 239 16.05 0.01 -19.64
CA PRO A 239 15.89 1.08 -18.65
C PRO A 239 17.12 2.00 -18.59
N PHE A 240 16.90 3.31 -18.64
CA PHE A 240 17.97 4.32 -18.56
C PHE A 240 18.58 4.45 -17.17
N ALA A 241 17.83 4.06 -16.13
CA ALA A 241 18.29 3.98 -14.74
C ALA A 241 18.46 2.51 -14.33
N LYS A 242 19.33 2.29 -13.34
CA LYS A 242 19.57 0.96 -12.75
C LYS A 242 19.22 1.00 -11.28
N PRO A 243 18.60 -0.06 -10.74
CA PRO A 243 18.36 -0.14 -9.29
C PRO A 243 19.71 -0.31 -8.56
N GLU A 244 19.78 0.31 -7.39
CA GLU A 244 20.89 0.09 -6.46
C GLU A 244 20.63 -1.14 -5.62
N ARG A 245 21.69 -1.89 -5.28
CA ARG A 245 21.60 -2.99 -4.32
C ARG A 245 21.29 -2.46 -2.93
N PRO A 246 20.54 -3.19 -2.10
CA PRO A 246 20.31 -2.83 -0.70
C PRO A 246 21.60 -2.50 0.04
N ARG A 247 21.56 -1.45 0.86
CA ARG A 247 22.72 -0.99 1.65
C ARG A 247 22.29 -0.55 3.05
N GLY A 248 23.24 -0.55 3.97
CA GLY A 248 22.98 -0.16 5.36
C GLY A 248 21.77 -0.91 5.94
N MET A 249 20.83 -0.19 6.52
CA MET A 249 19.64 -0.75 7.17
C MET A 249 18.72 -1.52 6.21
N GLU A 250 18.73 -1.22 4.91
CA GLU A 250 17.94 -1.95 3.91
C GLU A 250 18.28 -3.44 3.84
N ARG A 251 19.46 -3.84 4.32
CA ARG A 251 19.91 -5.25 4.40
C ARG A 251 19.39 -5.98 5.63
N ASN A 252 18.85 -5.26 6.59
CA ASN A 252 18.44 -5.83 7.87
C ASN A 252 17.08 -6.53 7.83
N ILE A 253 16.43 -6.60 6.67
CA ILE A 253 15.13 -7.25 6.56
C ILE A 253 15.23 -8.77 6.49
N VAL A 254 14.24 -9.42 7.11
CA VAL A 254 13.89 -10.82 6.92
C VAL A 254 12.50 -10.89 6.37
N ILE A 255 12.35 -11.48 5.18
CA ILE A 255 11.06 -11.61 4.50
C ILE A 255 10.66 -13.08 4.55
N THR A 256 9.43 -13.34 4.97
CA THR A 256 8.83 -14.67 4.90
C THR A 256 7.57 -14.62 4.06
N GLN A 257 7.39 -15.58 3.16
CA GLN A 257 6.22 -15.64 2.27
C GLN A 257 5.61 -17.04 2.32
N TRP A 258 4.28 -17.07 2.23
CA TRP A 258 3.48 -18.28 2.11
C TRP A 258 2.52 -18.13 0.94
N ASP A 259 2.36 -19.19 0.13
CA ASP A 259 1.26 -19.22 -0.82
C ASP A 259 -0.05 -19.41 -0.07
N TRP A 260 -1.09 -18.64 -0.44
CA TRP A 260 -2.45 -18.79 0.08
C TRP A 260 -3.50 -18.47 -0.99
N GLY A 261 -4.77 -18.75 -0.71
CA GLY A 261 -5.83 -18.64 -1.72
C GLY A 261 -5.61 -19.53 -2.94
N SER A 262 -6.28 -19.23 -4.03
CA SER A 262 -6.21 -20.00 -5.28
C SER A 262 -5.38 -19.28 -6.36
N PRO A 263 -4.94 -19.97 -7.44
CA PRO A 263 -4.22 -19.33 -8.56
C PRO A 263 -5.04 -18.28 -9.32
N THR A 264 -6.36 -18.26 -9.16
CA THR A 264 -7.27 -17.28 -9.76
C THR A 264 -7.70 -16.20 -8.77
N ALA A 265 -7.32 -16.31 -7.48
CA ALA A 265 -7.72 -15.37 -6.46
C ALA A 265 -7.03 -14.01 -6.65
N TYR A 266 -7.80 -12.97 -6.44
CA TYR A 266 -7.31 -11.60 -6.31
C TYR A 266 -7.42 -11.20 -4.84
N LEU A 267 -6.32 -11.32 -4.09
CA LEU A 267 -6.30 -10.92 -2.69
C LEU A 267 -5.96 -9.44 -2.60
N HIS A 268 -6.94 -8.65 -2.19
CA HIS A 268 -6.81 -7.20 -2.15
C HIS A 268 -6.07 -6.73 -0.90
N ASP A 269 -6.51 -7.18 0.26
CA ASP A 269 -5.99 -6.78 1.57
C ASP A 269 -5.88 -8.00 2.50
N GLU A 270 -5.18 -7.83 3.59
CA GLU A 270 -5.12 -8.75 4.72
C GLU A 270 -5.29 -7.98 6.04
N VAL A 271 -5.46 -8.74 7.13
CA VAL A 271 -5.42 -8.23 8.49
C VAL A 271 -4.78 -9.26 9.42
N SER A 272 -3.88 -8.78 10.27
CA SER A 272 -3.19 -9.60 11.29
C SER A 272 -3.53 -9.18 12.72
N THR A 273 -3.97 -7.93 12.94
CA THR A 273 -4.17 -7.35 14.28
C THR A 273 -5.16 -6.17 14.27
N ASP A 274 -5.49 -5.66 15.45
CA ASP A 274 -6.16 -4.35 15.60
C ASP A 274 -5.12 -3.22 15.42
N PRO A 275 -5.30 -2.31 14.46
CA PRO A 275 -4.35 -1.22 14.23
C PRO A 275 -4.23 -0.23 15.39
N ARG A 276 -5.16 -0.27 16.37
CA ARG A 276 -5.13 0.53 17.58
C ARG A 276 -4.34 -0.15 18.72
N ASN A 277 -4.18 -1.47 18.65
CA ASN A 277 -3.40 -2.25 19.59
C ASN A 277 -2.72 -3.45 18.89
N PRO A 278 -1.45 -3.33 18.50
CA PRO A 278 -0.75 -4.34 17.71
C PRO A 278 -0.49 -5.67 18.45
N ARG A 279 -0.99 -5.83 19.68
CA ARG A 279 -0.89 -7.08 20.45
C ARG A 279 -2.17 -7.93 20.36
N VAL A 280 -3.23 -7.41 19.81
CA VAL A 280 -4.44 -8.19 19.53
C VAL A 280 -4.08 -9.28 18.52
N ASN A 281 -4.61 -10.49 18.70
CA ASN A 281 -4.35 -11.65 17.86
C ASN A 281 -2.85 -12.06 17.78
N ALA A 282 -2.07 -11.85 18.85
CA ALA A 282 -0.67 -12.27 18.92
C ALA A 282 -0.55 -13.77 18.60
N ASN A 283 0.36 -14.14 17.68
CA ASN A 283 0.56 -15.48 17.15
C ASN A 283 -0.70 -16.09 16.44
N GLY A 284 -1.73 -15.30 16.20
CA GLY A 284 -2.96 -15.78 15.58
C GLY A 284 -2.91 -15.82 14.05
N ARG A 285 -4.02 -16.24 13.45
CA ARG A 285 -4.19 -16.37 12.02
C ARG A 285 -4.26 -15.01 11.32
N ILE A 286 -3.89 -15.01 10.03
CA ILE A 286 -4.00 -13.87 9.13
C ILE A 286 -5.21 -14.10 8.22
N TYR A 287 -6.00 -13.06 7.97
CA TYR A 287 -7.22 -13.12 7.17
C TYR A 287 -7.10 -12.19 5.97
N GLY A 288 -7.42 -12.68 4.77
CA GLY A 288 -7.38 -11.90 3.54
C GLY A 288 -8.76 -11.58 2.99
N SER A 289 -8.82 -10.70 2.00
CA SER A 289 -10.06 -10.41 1.27
C SER A 289 -9.90 -10.73 -0.22
N PRO A 290 -10.74 -11.63 -0.79
CA PRO A 290 -10.63 -12.06 -2.18
C PRO A 290 -11.30 -11.12 -3.17
N GLU A 291 -11.83 -10.01 -2.73
CA GLU A 291 -12.60 -9.01 -3.47
C GLU A 291 -13.60 -9.64 -4.46
N ASP A 292 -13.48 -9.36 -5.76
CA ASP A 292 -14.40 -9.85 -6.79
C ASP A 292 -14.07 -11.28 -7.29
N SER A 293 -12.97 -11.86 -6.84
CA SER A 293 -12.51 -13.16 -7.38
C SER A 293 -13.26 -14.37 -6.82
N SER A 294 -13.63 -14.35 -5.56
CA SER A 294 -14.36 -15.46 -4.94
C SER A 294 -15.05 -15.02 -3.65
N ASP A 295 -15.87 -15.91 -3.08
CA ASP A 295 -16.48 -15.72 -1.76
C ASP A 295 -15.67 -16.41 -0.63
N PHE A 296 -14.53 -17.02 -0.93
CA PHE A 296 -13.71 -17.73 0.03
C PHE A 296 -12.63 -16.81 0.63
N VAL A 297 -12.83 -16.42 1.91
CA VAL A 297 -11.85 -15.67 2.70
C VAL A 297 -10.61 -16.54 2.91
N PRO A 298 -9.43 -16.15 2.40
CA PRO A 298 -8.21 -16.90 2.66
C PRO A 298 -7.72 -16.66 4.08
N ILE A 299 -7.21 -17.71 4.72
CA ILE A 299 -6.72 -17.73 6.09
C ILE A 299 -5.35 -18.41 6.09
N LEU A 300 -4.36 -17.74 6.67
CA LEU A 300 -3.05 -18.33 6.94
C LEU A 300 -2.87 -18.53 8.44
N ASP A 301 -2.46 -19.72 8.84
CA ASP A 301 -1.91 -20.00 10.16
C ASP A 301 -0.37 -20.03 10.06
N PRO A 302 0.33 -18.96 10.45
CA PRO A 302 1.78 -18.89 10.30
C PRO A 302 2.54 -19.82 11.27
N ALA A 303 1.91 -20.27 12.36
CA ALA A 303 2.55 -21.18 13.32
C ALA A 303 2.65 -22.62 12.77
N THR A 304 1.69 -23.02 11.96
CA THR A 304 1.61 -24.35 11.37
C THR A 304 1.94 -24.39 9.89
N ASN A 305 2.14 -23.22 9.26
CA ASN A 305 2.31 -23.04 7.80
C ASN A 305 1.12 -23.59 6.98
N VAL A 306 -0.09 -23.50 7.52
CA VAL A 306 -1.31 -23.99 6.87
C VAL A 306 -2.08 -22.82 6.28
N ALA A 307 -2.34 -22.88 4.99
CA ALA A 307 -3.29 -22.02 4.31
C ALA A 307 -4.64 -22.74 4.17
N SER A 308 -5.72 -22.05 4.49
CA SER A 308 -7.10 -22.54 4.38
C SER A 308 -8.02 -21.42 3.88
N GLU A 309 -9.27 -21.74 3.64
CA GLU A 309 -10.27 -20.80 3.14
C GLU A 309 -11.60 -21.00 3.89
N LEU A 310 -12.35 -19.93 4.09
CA LEU A 310 -13.67 -19.94 4.74
C LEU A 310 -14.68 -19.22 3.85
N LEU A 311 -15.80 -19.88 3.54
CA LEU A 311 -16.87 -19.30 2.74
C LEU A 311 -17.55 -18.15 3.46
N HIS A 312 -17.51 -16.93 2.89
CA HIS A 312 -18.27 -15.80 3.35
C HIS A 312 -19.67 -15.85 2.75
N PRO A 313 -20.74 -15.90 3.57
CA PRO A 313 -22.10 -16.00 3.06
C PRO A 313 -22.63 -14.64 2.56
N VAL A 314 -23.65 -14.69 1.71
CA VAL A 314 -24.56 -13.58 1.44
C VAL A 314 -25.89 -13.80 2.16
N ARG A 315 -26.57 -12.71 2.54
CA ARG A 315 -27.88 -12.76 3.19
C ARG A 315 -28.99 -13.10 2.18
N ASP A 316 -28.90 -12.49 0.99
CA ASP A 316 -29.87 -12.68 -0.09
C ASP A 316 -29.25 -13.48 -1.24
N PRO A 317 -29.79 -14.66 -1.58
CA PRO A 317 -29.32 -15.49 -2.68
C PRO A 317 -29.39 -14.79 -4.05
N LYS A 318 -30.19 -13.71 -4.19
CA LYS A 318 -30.26 -12.90 -5.42
C LYS A 318 -29.09 -11.92 -5.56
N THR A 319 -28.19 -11.86 -4.58
CA THR A 319 -26.97 -11.04 -4.68
C THR A 319 -26.18 -11.44 -5.94
N PRO A 320 -25.93 -10.49 -6.88
CA PRO A 320 -25.32 -10.83 -8.16
C PRO A 320 -23.87 -11.26 -7.98
N SER A 321 -23.45 -12.23 -8.79
CA SER A 321 -22.05 -12.64 -8.92
C SER A 321 -21.27 -11.67 -9.83
N THR A 322 -19.96 -11.64 -9.65
CA THR A 322 -19.02 -10.95 -10.56
C THR A 322 -18.75 -11.73 -11.84
N LYS A 323 -19.31 -12.93 -11.96
CA LYS A 323 -19.11 -13.78 -13.14
C LYS A 323 -19.63 -13.10 -14.39
N THR A 324 -18.71 -12.68 -15.25
CA THR A 324 -19.01 -12.07 -16.55
C THR A 324 -18.13 -12.68 -17.61
N ASN A 325 -18.68 -12.87 -18.81
CA ASN A 325 -17.89 -13.34 -19.93
C ASN A 325 -16.92 -12.25 -20.40
N PRO A 326 -15.66 -12.58 -20.70
CA PRO A 326 -14.71 -11.62 -21.25
C PRO A 326 -15.15 -11.15 -22.65
N MET A 327 -14.82 -9.89 -23.01
CA MET A 327 -15.05 -9.37 -24.36
C MET A 327 -14.25 -10.13 -25.42
N ALA A 328 -13.11 -10.69 -25.04
CA ALA A 328 -12.28 -11.57 -25.86
C ALA A 328 -11.46 -12.50 -24.97
N PRO A 329 -11.06 -13.69 -25.47
CA PRO A 329 -10.29 -14.66 -24.68
C PRO A 329 -9.01 -14.07 -24.07
N SER A 330 -8.72 -14.45 -22.83
CA SER A 330 -7.46 -14.14 -22.15
C SER A 330 -6.31 -14.97 -22.77
N ALA A 331 -5.11 -14.41 -22.83
CA ALA A 331 -3.90 -15.13 -23.21
C ALA A 331 -3.53 -16.25 -22.22
N TYR A 332 -4.05 -16.20 -20.99
CA TYR A 332 -3.71 -17.15 -19.91
C TYR A 332 -4.85 -18.13 -19.59
N TRP A 333 -6.11 -17.66 -19.63
CA TRP A 333 -7.28 -18.38 -19.16
C TRP A 333 -8.30 -18.71 -20.26
N GLY A 334 -8.04 -18.25 -21.50
CA GLY A 334 -8.97 -18.44 -22.61
C GLY A 334 -10.23 -17.61 -22.47
N ALA A 335 -11.37 -18.18 -22.87
CA ALA A 335 -12.68 -17.52 -22.86
C ALA A 335 -13.42 -17.64 -21.52
N ASP A 336 -12.95 -18.49 -20.61
CA ASP A 336 -13.65 -18.79 -19.37
C ASP A 336 -13.51 -17.66 -18.36
N PRO A 337 -14.58 -17.27 -17.65
CA PRO A 337 -14.50 -16.41 -16.50
C PRO A 337 -13.87 -17.16 -15.32
N ILE A 338 -12.89 -16.53 -14.67
CA ILE A 338 -12.13 -17.09 -13.53
C ILE A 338 -12.62 -16.57 -12.18
N TRP A 339 -13.46 -15.55 -12.16
CA TRP A 339 -14.02 -14.93 -10.96
C TRP A 339 -15.53 -15.05 -10.93
N ASP A 340 -16.08 -15.38 -9.76
CA ASP A 340 -17.51 -15.56 -9.53
C ASP A 340 -17.99 -15.09 -8.15
N GLY A 341 -17.20 -14.26 -7.44
CA GLY A 341 -17.53 -13.75 -6.13
C GLY A 341 -18.86 -12.98 -6.10
N ARG A 342 -19.69 -13.23 -5.10
CA ARG A 342 -20.94 -12.49 -4.83
C ARG A 342 -20.72 -11.43 -3.78
N THR A 343 -19.89 -11.73 -2.79
CA THR A 343 -19.65 -10.87 -1.63
C THR A 343 -18.83 -9.63 -1.96
N LEU A 344 -18.05 -9.63 -3.04
CA LEU A 344 -17.10 -8.53 -3.31
C LEU A 344 -16.32 -8.14 -2.05
N ASN A 345 -15.92 -9.13 -1.26
CA ASN A 345 -15.35 -8.93 0.07
C ASN A 345 -14.09 -8.07 0.02
N HIS A 346 -14.04 -7.02 0.85
CA HIS A 346 -12.99 -6.01 0.76
C HIS A 346 -12.62 -5.49 2.16
N ASN A 347 -11.40 -4.95 2.30
CA ASN A 347 -10.86 -4.25 3.44
C ASN A 347 -11.12 -4.93 4.80
N PRO A 348 -10.42 -6.03 5.12
CA PRO A 348 -10.51 -6.65 6.44
C PRO A 348 -9.86 -5.75 7.49
N MET A 349 -10.50 -5.62 8.64
CA MET A 349 -9.96 -4.94 9.81
C MET A 349 -10.29 -5.75 11.07
N MET A 350 -9.36 -5.80 12.01
CA MET A 350 -9.58 -6.51 13.27
C MET A 350 -9.97 -5.53 14.37
N ASP A 351 -10.91 -5.93 15.22
CA ASP A 351 -11.31 -5.14 16.38
C ASP A 351 -10.54 -5.57 17.65
N GLU A 352 -10.78 -4.86 18.75
CA GLU A 352 -10.14 -5.09 20.06
C GLU A 352 -10.43 -6.46 20.68
N LYS A 353 -11.41 -7.20 20.16
CA LYS A 353 -11.78 -8.57 20.58
C LYS A 353 -11.19 -9.64 19.64
N GLY A 354 -10.42 -9.22 18.62
CA GLY A 354 -9.85 -10.12 17.61
C GLY A 354 -10.85 -10.59 16.55
N ARG A 355 -12.02 -9.99 16.44
CA ARG A 355 -13.00 -10.28 15.39
C ARG A 355 -12.63 -9.54 14.12
N VAL A 356 -12.90 -10.15 12.96
CA VAL A 356 -12.53 -9.60 11.66
C VAL A 356 -13.75 -8.98 10.99
N TRP A 357 -13.66 -7.69 10.69
CA TRP A 357 -14.69 -6.90 10.02
C TRP A 357 -14.33 -6.70 8.55
N PHE A 358 -15.34 -6.75 7.68
CA PHE A 358 -15.20 -6.60 6.24
C PHE A 358 -16.23 -5.63 5.68
N THR A 359 -16.00 -5.18 4.45
CA THR A 359 -16.95 -4.40 3.65
C THR A 359 -17.46 -5.22 2.46
N PRO A 360 -18.30 -6.25 2.68
CA PRO A 360 -18.81 -7.10 1.64
C PRO A 360 -20.12 -6.60 1.06
N ARG A 361 -20.53 -7.18 -0.08
CA ARG A 361 -21.90 -7.18 -0.52
C ARG A 361 -22.66 -8.29 0.21
N VAL A 362 -23.73 -7.97 0.93
CA VAL A 362 -24.55 -8.97 1.65
C VAL A 362 -25.92 -9.18 1.01
N ARG A 363 -26.37 -8.26 0.16
CA ARG A 363 -27.64 -8.26 -0.56
C ARG A 363 -27.52 -7.48 -1.90
N PRO A 364 -28.53 -7.53 -2.79
CA PRO A 364 -28.62 -6.63 -3.94
C PRO A 364 -28.57 -5.15 -3.55
N GLU A 365 -28.24 -4.27 -4.50
CA GLU A 365 -27.93 -2.86 -4.23
C GLU A 365 -29.12 -2.02 -3.77
N ALA A 366 -30.36 -2.40 -4.13
CA ALA A 366 -31.55 -1.65 -3.76
C ALA A 366 -31.72 -1.58 -2.23
N ASN A 367 -31.82 -0.38 -1.71
CA ASN A 367 -31.95 -0.14 -0.30
C ASN A 367 -33.36 -0.44 0.22
N PRO A 368 -33.50 -0.87 1.49
CA PRO A 368 -34.81 -0.97 2.16
C PRO A 368 -35.43 0.42 2.42
N ASP A 369 -36.73 0.46 2.68
CA ASP A 369 -37.52 1.70 2.78
C ASP A 369 -37.01 2.66 3.87
N PHE A 370 -36.46 2.16 4.97
CA PHE A 370 -35.93 3.01 6.03
C PHE A 370 -34.70 3.84 5.62
N CYS A 371 -34.06 3.52 4.47
CA CYS A 371 -32.94 4.28 3.92
C CYS A 371 -33.38 5.40 2.95
N ARG A 372 -34.62 5.34 2.47
CA ARG A 372 -35.08 6.10 1.30
C ARG A 372 -35.86 7.36 1.67
N GLN A 373 -36.23 8.11 0.66
CA GLN A 373 -37.10 9.27 0.76
C GLN A 373 -38.40 8.92 1.52
N GLY A 374 -38.78 9.75 2.51
CA GLY A 374 -39.97 9.57 3.31
C GLY A 374 -39.81 8.72 4.58
N SER A 375 -38.59 8.19 4.80
CA SER A 375 -38.26 7.46 6.03
C SER A 375 -38.13 8.38 7.24
N ASP A 376 -38.44 7.83 8.43
CA ASP A 376 -38.22 8.49 9.71
C ASP A 376 -36.80 8.39 10.25
N HIS A 377 -35.92 7.60 9.58
CA HIS A 377 -34.53 7.49 9.96
C HIS A 377 -33.81 8.85 9.84
N PRO A 378 -33.09 9.32 10.89
CA PRO A 378 -32.49 10.67 10.89
C PRO A 378 -31.62 10.97 9.68
N SER A 379 -30.75 10.02 9.27
CA SER A 379 -29.89 10.20 8.12
C SER A 379 -30.67 10.20 6.79
N ALA A 380 -31.73 9.41 6.65
CA ALA A 380 -32.56 9.39 5.46
C ALA A 380 -33.39 10.68 5.30
N ARG A 381 -33.85 11.27 6.39
CA ARG A 381 -34.49 12.60 6.38
C ARG A 381 -33.52 13.68 5.88
N ALA A 382 -32.25 13.61 6.28
CA ALA A 382 -31.24 14.57 5.90
C ALA A 382 -30.69 14.33 4.49
N PHE A 383 -30.48 13.07 4.11
CA PHE A 383 -29.91 12.66 2.82
C PHE A 383 -30.32 11.22 2.50
N PRO A 384 -31.44 10.99 1.79
CA PRO A 384 -31.92 9.66 1.46
C PRO A 384 -31.01 8.95 0.46
N LEU A 385 -30.91 7.62 0.58
CA LEU A 385 -30.08 6.78 -0.27
C LEU A 385 -30.90 5.62 -0.86
N GLU A 386 -30.96 5.54 -2.17
CA GLU A 386 -31.73 4.53 -2.91
C GLU A 386 -31.01 3.19 -3.03
N GLN A 387 -29.67 3.19 -2.94
CA GLN A 387 -28.85 1.98 -3.16
C GLN A 387 -27.53 1.99 -2.38
N ALA A 388 -27.04 0.78 -2.06
CA ALA A 388 -25.73 0.54 -1.48
C ALA A 388 -25.11 -0.73 -2.10
N GLY A 389 -23.95 -0.61 -2.71
CA GLY A 389 -23.31 -1.73 -3.41
C GLY A 389 -22.51 -2.66 -2.50
N ARG A 390 -22.07 -2.18 -1.32
CA ARG A 390 -21.38 -2.94 -0.28
C ARG A 390 -21.91 -2.54 1.08
N HIS A 391 -21.76 -3.42 2.06
CA HIS A 391 -22.30 -3.32 3.41
C HIS A 391 -21.22 -3.65 4.44
N LEU A 392 -21.58 -4.23 5.60
CA LEU A 392 -20.63 -4.69 6.61
C LEU A 392 -20.86 -6.15 6.96
N SER A 393 -19.80 -6.82 7.39
CA SER A 393 -19.87 -8.12 8.07
C SER A 393 -18.78 -8.23 9.13
N MET A 394 -19.01 -9.13 10.09
CA MET A 394 -18.06 -9.48 11.12
C MET A 394 -17.92 -11.00 11.19
N LEU A 395 -16.69 -11.49 11.12
CA LEU A 395 -16.31 -12.88 11.38
C LEU A 395 -15.83 -13.01 12.81
N ASP A 396 -16.38 -13.96 13.55
CA ASP A 396 -15.81 -14.42 14.80
C ASP A 396 -14.84 -15.59 14.53
N PRO A 397 -13.52 -15.40 14.70
CA PRO A 397 -12.54 -16.44 14.44
C PRO A 397 -12.66 -17.68 15.34
N ALA A 398 -13.24 -17.53 16.53
CA ALA A 398 -13.40 -18.65 17.48
C ALA A 398 -14.47 -19.65 17.02
N THR A 399 -15.52 -19.15 16.39
CA THR A 399 -16.67 -19.97 15.94
C THR A 399 -16.69 -20.18 14.42
N GLY A 400 -16.00 -19.33 13.65
CA GLY A 400 -16.10 -19.28 12.20
C GLY A 400 -17.42 -18.68 11.69
N ALA A 401 -18.24 -18.09 12.56
CA ALA A 401 -19.53 -17.53 12.21
C ALA A 401 -19.42 -16.09 11.69
N PHE A 402 -20.23 -15.77 10.68
CA PHE A 402 -20.38 -14.43 10.14
C PHE A 402 -21.66 -13.76 10.65
N THR A 403 -21.54 -12.52 11.11
CA THR A 403 -22.67 -11.61 11.33
C THR A 403 -22.73 -10.66 10.13
N LEU A 404 -23.84 -10.70 9.36
CA LEU A 404 -24.05 -9.86 8.19
C LEU A 404 -24.88 -8.63 8.57
N ILE A 405 -24.45 -7.43 8.17
CA ILE A 405 -25.06 -6.16 8.53
C ILE A 405 -25.40 -5.39 7.24
N SER A 406 -26.71 -5.15 7.01
CA SER A 406 -27.18 -4.36 5.87
C SER A 406 -27.08 -2.87 6.18
N THR A 407 -26.23 -2.15 5.46
CA THR A 407 -26.11 -0.70 5.58
C THR A 407 -26.90 0.01 4.48
N CYS A 408 -27.41 1.23 4.80
CA CYS A 408 -28.03 2.12 3.82
C CYS A 408 -27.00 2.81 2.91
N PHE A 409 -25.81 3.05 3.43
CA PHE A 409 -24.70 3.68 2.72
C PHE A 409 -23.76 2.61 2.15
N PRO A 410 -23.15 2.86 0.99
CA PRO A 410 -22.13 1.97 0.47
C PRO A 410 -20.87 2.05 1.33
N THR A 411 -20.19 0.91 1.47
CA THR A 411 -18.95 0.80 2.23
C THR A 411 -17.77 0.46 1.30
N HIS A 412 -16.57 0.92 1.64
CA HIS A 412 -15.35 0.59 0.91
C HIS A 412 -14.18 0.31 1.88
N HIS A 413 -13.57 1.32 2.49
CA HIS A 413 -12.65 1.12 3.60
C HIS A 413 -13.35 1.40 4.92
N LEU A 414 -12.86 0.78 6.00
CA LEU A 414 -13.38 0.96 7.35
C LEU A 414 -12.26 1.24 8.35
N LYS A 415 -12.56 2.01 9.38
CA LYS A 415 -11.68 2.27 10.53
C LYS A 415 -12.50 2.41 11.81
N PHE A 416 -11.93 1.95 12.92
CA PHE A 416 -12.54 2.08 14.24
C PHE A 416 -12.10 3.37 14.91
N ALA A 417 -13.06 4.08 15.51
CA ALA A 417 -12.79 5.17 16.44
C ALA A 417 -12.50 4.62 17.85
N GLU A 418 -11.83 5.42 18.65
CA GLU A 418 -11.56 5.15 20.06
C GLU A 418 -12.57 5.93 20.96
N ASP A 419 -13.85 5.99 20.54
CA ASP A 419 -14.93 6.68 21.24
C ASP A 419 -15.78 5.73 22.10
N ALA A 420 -16.70 6.30 22.90
CA ALA A 420 -17.56 5.55 23.79
C ALA A 420 -18.56 4.60 23.08
N ASN A 421 -18.84 4.85 21.80
CA ASN A 421 -19.71 4.07 20.95
C ASN A 421 -18.95 2.98 20.18
N GLN A 422 -17.61 2.96 20.28
CA GLN A 422 -16.75 2.10 19.45
C GLN A 422 -17.10 2.23 17.96
N THR A 423 -17.28 3.48 17.51
CA THR A 423 -17.81 3.77 16.18
C THR A 423 -16.92 3.19 15.09
N LEU A 424 -17.53 2.46 14.14
CA LEU A 424 -16.90 2.03 12.92
C LEU A 424 -17.27 3.02 11.82
N TRP A 425 -16.28 3.70 11.26
CA TRP A 425 -16.43 4.64 10.14
C TRP A 425 -16.10 3.98 8.81
N THR A 426 -16.85 4.33 7.76
CA THR A 426 -16.59 3.80 6.41
C THR A 426 -16.56 4.91 5.36
N SER A 427 -15.66 4.77 4.40
CA SER A 427 -15.75 5.52 3.14
C SER A 427 -16.74 4.86 2.18
N ALA A 428 -17.31 5.64 1.25
CA ALA A 428 -18.22 5.13 0.22
C ALA A 428 -17.49 4.64 -1.05
N GLY A 429 -16.18 4.86 -1.15
CA GLY A 429 -15.37 4.53 -2.32
C GLY A 429 -15.50 5.51 -3.47
N ILE A 430 -14.77 5.24 -4.56
CA ILE A 430 -14.82 6.05 -5.78
C ILE A 430 -16.19 5.86 -6.46
N GLY A 431 -16.86 6.98 -6.76
CA GLY A 431 -18.17 6.94 -7.42
C GLY A 431 -19.38 6.70 -6.50
N GLY A 432 -19.17 6.78 -5.18
CA GLY A 432 -20.25 6.72 -4.19
C GLY A 432 -21.18 7.94 -4.21
N PRO A 433 -22.19 7.99 -3.31
CA PRO A 433 -23.23 9.03 -3.30
C PRO A 433 -22.82 10.33 -2.60
N GLY A 434 -21.55 10.51 -2.22
CA GLY A 434 -21.09 11.72 -1.53
C GLY A 434 -21.43 11.75 -0.05
N VAL A 435 -21.28 10.64 0.63
CA VAL A 435 -21.54 10.50 2.09
C VAL A 435 -20.37 9.78 2.79
N ILE A 436 -20.28 9.99 4.10
CA ILE A 436 -19.53 9.14 5.01
C ILE A 436 -20.52 8.40 5.91
N GLY A 437 -20.30 7.10 6.09
CA GLY A 437 -21.17 6.24 6.89
C GLY A 437 -20.54 5.75 8.17
N TRP A 438 -21.35 5.36 9.15
CA TRP A 438 -20.87 4.78 10.40
C TRP A 438 -21.82 3.74 10.98
N LEU A 439 -21.25 2.87 11.80
CA LEU A 439 -21.98 1.96 12.68
C LEU A 439 -21.59 2.24 14.13
N ASN A 440 -22.57 2.50 15.01
CA ASN A 440 -22.39 2.46 16.45
C ASN A 440 -22.29 0.98 16.86
N ARG A 441 -21.06 0.47 16.97
CA ARG A 441 -20.81 -0.95 17.26
C ARG A 441 -21.36 -1.38 18.60
N LYS A 442 -21.21 -0.55 19.64
CA LYS A 442 -21.71 -0.85 20.96
C LYS A 442 -23.23 -1.08 20.95
N MET A 443 -23.98 -0.15 20.35
CA MET A 443 -25.45 -0.30 20.22
C MET A 443 -25.80 -1.55 19.40
N PHE A 444 -25.10 -1.78 18.28
CA PHE A 444 -25.36 -2.96 17.45
C PHE A 444 -25.10 -4.28 18.19
N GLU A 445 -24.00 -4.37 18.93
CA GLU A 445 -23.65 -5.58 19.69
C GLU A 445 -24.64 -5.84 20.86
N GLU A 446 -25.21 -4.79 21.47
CA GLU A 446 -26.19 -4.90 22.53
C GLU A 446 -27.59 -5.23 22.03
N THR A 447 -27.98 -4.72 20.86
CA THR A 447 -29.40 -4.75 20.42
C THR A 447 -29.63 -5.56 19.14
N HIS A 448 -28.60 -5.79 18.32
CA HIS A 448 -28.70 -6.32 16.97
C HIS A 448 -29.61 -5.51 16.02
N ASP A 449 -29.89 -4.24 16.38
CA ASP A 449 -30.74 -3.34 15.60
C ASP A 449 -29.91 -2.61 14.55
N GLU A 450 -29.96 -3.13 13.32
CA GLU A 450 -29.24 -2.53 12.18
C GLU A 450 -29.73 -1.11 11.86
N VAL A 451 -31.02 -0.82 12.08
CA VAL A 451 -31.62 0.48 11.72
C VAL A 451 -31.11 1.57 12.65
N ARG A 452 -31.18 1.34 13.96
CA ARG A 452 -30.82 2.35 14.97
C ARG A 452 -29.31 2.51 15.14
N SER A 453 -28.55 1.49 14.80
CA SER A 453 -27.09 1.48 15.03
C SER A 453 -26.30 2.14 13.92
N GLN A 454 -26.89 2.44 12.78
CA GLN A 454 -26.20 3.02 11.63
C GLN A 454 -26.59 4.46 11.35
N GLY A 455 -25.71 5.17 10.67
CA GLY A 455 -26.00 6.51 10.17
C GLY A 455 -25.04 6.92 9.05
N TRP A 456 -25.39 7.96 8.37
CA TRP A 456 -24.56 8.58 7.33
C TRP A 456 -24.86 10.08 7.23
N THR A 457 -23.91 10.81 6.63
CA THR A 457 -24.07 12.25 6.42
C THR A 457 -23.35 12.69 5.15
N PRO A 458 -23.88 13.65 4.37
CA PRO A 458 -23.13 14.28 3.29
C PRO A 458 -22.02 15.17 3.83
N PHE A 459 -21.07 15.51 2.98
CA PHE A 459 -19.95 16.40 3.30
C PHE A 459 -20.42 17.86 3.21
N VAL A 460 -20.46 18.56 4.35
CA VAL A 460 -20.95 19.95 4.46
C VAL A 460 -19.87 20.82 5.06
N VAL A 461 -19.49 21.88 4.35
CA VAL A 461 -18.48 22.86 4.75
C VAL A 461 -19.17 24.08 5.36
N ASP A 462 -18.73 24.49 6.55
CA ASP A 462 -19.19 25.72 7.23
C ASP A 462 -18.72 26.98 6.49
N THR A 463 -19.36 27.29 5.37
CA THR A 463 -18.98 28.43 4.54
C THR A 463 -19.52 29.76 5.04
N ASN A 464 -20.49 29.75 5.98
CA ASN A 464 -20.94 30.97 6.65
C ASN A 464 -20.05 31.35 7.85
N GLY A 465 -19.23 30.40 8.37
CA GLY A 465 -18.20 30.62 9.38
C GLY A 465 -18.71 30.75 10.80
N ASN A 466 -19.90 30.19 11.11
CA ASN A 466 -20.50 30.28 12.43
C ASN A 466 -20.16 29.10 13.39
N GLY A 467 -19.40 28.10 12.90
CA GLY A 467 -18.97 26.94 13.68
C GLY A 467 -20.08 25.90 13.92
N ARG A 468 -21.19 25.98 13.21
CA ARG A 468 -22.34 25.07 13.32
C ARG A 468 -22.73 24.56 11.95
N ARG A 469 -23.34 23.38 11.92
CA ARG A 469 -23.94 22.87 10.71
C ARG A 469 -25.36 23.42 10.55
N ASP A 470 -25.52 24.21 9.50
CA ASP A 470 -26.79 24.80 9.14
C ASP A 470 -27.41 24.10 7.91
N GLY A 471 -28.55 24.60 7.43
CA GLY A 471 -29.04 24.26 6.10
C GLY A 471 -27.99 24.64 5.05
N TYR A 472 -27.86 23.81 4.02
CA TYR A 472 -26.79 23.98 3.04
C TYR A 472 -27.29 24.21 1.62
N VAL A 473 -26.42 24.78 0.80
CA VAL A 473 -26.59 24.95 -0.63
C VAL A 473 -26.04 23.71 -1.34
N GLU A 474 -26.78 23.21 -2.33
CA GLU A 474 -26.37 22.10 -3.16
C GLU A 474 -25.21 22.48 -4.10
N PRO A 475 -24.33 21.53 -4.51
CA PRO A 475 -23.26 21.79 -5.45
C PRO A 475 -23.77 22.40 -6.77
N GLY A 476 -23.07 23.42 -7.25
CA GLY A 476 -23.43 24.13 -8.49
C GLY A 476 -24.55 25.16 -8.35
N GLN A 477 -25.11 25.33 -7.15
CA GLN A 477 -26.05 26.41 -6.88
C GLN A 477 -25.29 27.67 -6.41
N PRO A 478 -25.85 28.87 -6.60
CA PRO A 478 -25.27 30.10 -6.06
C PRO A 478 -25.08 30.05 -4.54
N SER A 479 -23.95 30.56 -4.05
CA SER A 479 -23.67 30.62 -2.61
C SER A 479 -24.71 31.48 -1.88
N ASP A 480 -25.10 31.04 -0.68
CA ASP A 480 -25.98 31.77 0.24
C ASP A 480 -25.18 32.06 1.50
N PRO A 481 -24.94 33.35 1.86
CA PRO A 481 -24.12 33.71 3.04
C PRO A 481 -24.73 33.27 4.38
N ALA A 482 -26.00 32.91 4.40
CA ALA A 482 -26.69 32.41 5.61
C ALA A 482 -26.64 30.87 5.72
N LYS A 483 -26.09 30.19 4.74
CA LYS A 483 -26.06 28.72 4.68
C LYS A 483 -24.65 28.18 4.51
N ASP A 484 -24.51 26.91 4.83
CA ASP A 484 -23.35 26.11 4.53
C ASP A 484 -23.31 25.69 3.06
N THR A 485 -22.26 24.96 2.66
CA THR A 485 -22.14 24.42 1.31
C THR A 485 -21.89 22.92 1.37
N ARG A 486 -22.73 22.13 0.68
CA ARG A 486 -22.43 20.71 0.46
C ARG A 486 -21.41 20.56 -0.67
N VAL A 487 -20.42 19.72 -0.47
CA VAL A 487 -19.45 19.36 -1.50
C VAL A 487 -19.73 17.96 -2.04
N ALA A 488 -19.78 17.82 -3.37
CA ALA A 488 -20.03 16.54 -4.04
C ALA A 488 -18.74 15.73 -4.18
N VAL A 489 -18.22 15.26 -3.07
CA VAL A 489 -16.98 14.45 -3.04
C VAL A 489 -17.28 13.03 -2.55
N ASN A 490 -16.46 12.08 -2.98
CA ASN A 490 -16.47 10.72 -2.48
C ASN A 490 -15.11 10.40 -1.89
N THR A 491 -15.08 9.78 -0.73
CA THR A 491 -13.82 9.39 -0.10
C THR A 491 -13.45 7.96 -0.46
N TYR A 492 -12.16 7.78 -0.83
CA TYR A 492 -11.55 6.48 -1.04
C TYR A 492 -10.98 5.93 0.26
N ALA A 493 -9.95 6.56 0.84
CA ALA A 493 -9.46 6.22 2.15
C ALA A 493 -10.41 6.71 3.25
N VAL A 494 -10.32 6.06 4.42
CA VAL A 494 -10.85 6.55 5.68
C VAL A 494 -9.82 6.32 6.77
N ALA A 495 -9.60 7.31 7.63
CA ALA A 495 -8.76 7.23 8.81
C ALA A 495 -9.39 8.00 9.96
N VAL A 496 -9.19 7.56 11.19
CA VAL A 496 -9.69 8.25 12.39
C VAL A 496 -8.49 8.79 13.16
N SER A 497 -8.49 10.09 13.41
CA SER A 497 -7.43 10.75 14.17
C SER A 497 -7.49 10.38 15.64
N PRO A 498 -6.45 9.77 16.21
CA PRO A 498 -6.41 9.46 17.63
C PRO A 498 -6.23 10.72 18.49
N ALA A 499 -5.83 11.84 17.88
CA ALA A 499 -5.58 13.10 18.59
C ALA A 499 -6.87 13.87 18.91
N ASP A 500 -7.89 13.80 18.05
CA ASP A 500 -9.10 14.60 18.17
C ASP A 500 -10.40 13.92 17.71
N GLY A 501 -10.34 12.66 17.30
CA GLY A 501 -11.50 11.88 16.84
C GLY A 501 -12.04 12.32 15.47
N SER A 502 -11.40 13.25 14.76
CA SER A 502 -11.81 13.64 13.42
C SER A 502 -11.60 12.50 12.43
N VAL A 503 -12.47 12.41 11.42
CA VAL A 503 -12.44 11.37 10.40
C VAL A 503 -11.88 11.97 9.11
N TRP A 504 -10.86 11.36 8.59
CA TRP A 504 -10.16 11.82 7.39
C TRP A 504 -10.41 10.91 6.21
N GLY A 505 -10.39 11.46 5.01
CA GLY A 505 -10.53 10.70 3.78
C GLY A 505 -9.83 11.36 2.60
N THR A 506 -9.70 10.62 1.50
CA THR A 506 -9.08 11.10 0.26
C THR A 506 -10.08 11.14 -0.86
N VAL A 507 -10.08 12.21 -1.64
CA VAL A 507 -10.87 12.40 -2.86
C VAL A 507 -9.97 12.07 -4.05
N VAL A 508 -10.16 10.89 -4.65
CA VAL A 508 -9.35 10.42 -5.78
C VAL A 508 -9.75 11.17 -7.06
N GLY A 509 -8.78 11.57 -7.84
CA GLY A 509 -8.95 12.27 -9.11
C GLY A 509 -7.92 13.38 -9.26
N TYR A 510 -7.97 14.08 -10.38
CA TYR A 510 -7.15 15.25 -10.62
C TYR A 510 -7.96 16.53 -10.26
N ARG A 511 -7.46 17.49 -9.47
CA ARG A 511 -6.26 17.44 -8.64
C ARG A 511 -6.42 16.53 -7.43
N GLY A 512 -7.67 16.27 -7.02
CA GLY A 512 -8.01 15.54 -5.81
C GLY A 512 -7.87 16.38 -4.55
N ALA A 513 -8.28 15.83 -3.43
CA ALA A 513 -8.22 16.52 -2.14
C ALA A 513 -8.11 15.52 -0.99
N ILE A 514 -7.81 16.02 0.20
CA ILE A 514 -8.12 15.34 1.45
C ILE A 514 -9.29 16.05 2.11
N VAL A 515 -10.11 15.29 2.83
CA VAL A 515 -11.22 15.82 3.62
C VAL A 515 -11.03 15.44 5.08
N ARG A 516 -11.43 16.35 5.97
CA ARG A 516 -11.51 16.14 7.41
C ARG A 516 -12.94 16.38 7.85
N VAL A 517 -13.54 15.40 8.51
CA VAL A 517 -14.88 15.50 9.09
C VAL A 517 -14.75 15.58 10.60
N VAL A 518 -15.32 16.59 11.20
CA VAL A 518 -15.51 16.72 12.65
C VAL A 518 -16.92 16.25 12.97
N PRO A 519 -17.13 15.03 13.52
CA PRO A 519 -18.46 14.45 13.62
C PRO A 519 -19.41 15.21 14.55
N GLY A 520 -18.90 15.69 15.67
CA GLY A 520 -19.72 16.22 16.76
C GLY A 520 -20.55 15.11 17.46
N PRO A 521 -21.45 15.48 18.37
CA PRO A 521 -22.19 14.52 19.19
C PRO A 521 -23.29 13.76 18.42
N ASN A 522 -23.79 14.31 17.33
CA ASN A 522 -24.79 13.69 16.45
C ASN A 522 -24.40 13.96 14.99
N PRO A 523 -23.60 13.08 14.37
CA PRO A 523 -22.97 13.38 13.07
C PRO A 523 -23.96 13.74 11.95
N THR A 524 -25.17 13.17 11.94
CA THR A 524 -26.21 13.53 10.97
C THR A 524 -26.55 15.03 11.01
N ALA A 525 -26.55 15.62 12.20
CA ALA A 525 -26.94 17.02 12.42
C ALA A 525 -25.76 17.96 12.70
N THR A 526 -24.60 17.43 13.09
CA THR A 526 -23.50 18.25 13.60
C THR A 526 -22.20 18.14 12.84
N ALA A 527 -22.04 17.12 11.97
CA ALA A 527 -20.78 16.91 11.27
C ALA A 527 -20.45 18.06 10.32
N LEU A 528 -19.28 18.62 10.47
CA LEU A 528 -18.71 19.63 9.58
C LEU A 528 -17.50 19.09 8.84
N THR A 529 -17.34 19.52 7.60
CA THR A 529 -16.26 19.07 6.71
C THR A 529 -15.29 20.21 6.42
N GLU A 530 -14.02 19.90 6.44
CA GLU A 530 -12.96 20.72 5.85
C GLU A 530 -12.40 19.97 4.64
N ILE A 531 -12.05 20.68 3.56
CA ILE A 531 -11.45 20.11 2.35
C ILE A 531 -10.14 20.83 2.03
N TYR A 532 -9.12 20.08 1.55
CA TYR A 532 -7.80 20.58 1.26
C TYR A 532 -7.22 19.97 -0.02
N GLU A 533 -7.06 20.80 -1.04
CA GLU A 533 -6.39 20.45 -2.30
C GLU A 533 -4.87 20.52 -2.10
N PRO A 534 -4.08 19.51 -2.50
CA PRO A 534 -2.63 19.60 -2.43
C PRO A 534 -2.11 20.66 -3.42
N PRO A 535 -1.27 21.61 -2.96
CA PRO A 535 -0.60 22.54 -3.86
C PRO A 535 0.45 21.82 -4.72
N ALA A 536 0.94 22.49 -5.78
CA ALA A 536 2.07 21.97 -6.55
C ALA A 536 3.28 21.66 -5.62
N PRO A 537 4.01 20.54 -5.84
CA PRO A 537 3.92 19.60 -6.95
C PRO A 537 2.88 18.50 -6.74
N GLY A 538 2.08 18.50 -5.67
CA GLY A 538 1.18 17.45 -5.30
C GLY A 538 -0.10 17.41 -6.14
N PHE A 539 -0.56 16.20 -6.51
CA PHE A 539 -1.86 15.94 -7.11
C PHE A 539 -2.22 14.45 -7.00
N GLY A 540 -3.51 14.16 -7.13
CA GLY A 540 -4.03 12.79 -7.22
C GLY A 540 -3.81 11.95 -5.95
N PRO A 541 -4.36 12.37 -4.78
CA PRO A 541 -4.28 11.59 -3.55
C PRO A 541 -5.01 10.25 -3.69
N ARG A 542 -4.47 9.20 -3.04
CA ARG A 542 -5.11 7.88 -3.03
C ARG A 542 -5.28 7.35 -1.60
N GLY A 543 -4.41 6.46 -1.14
CA GLY A 543 -4.51 5.88 0.20
C GLY A 543 -3.74 6.70 1.23
N GLY A 544 -4.33 6.91 2.40
CA GLY A 544 -3.72 7.68 3.48
C GLY A 544 -4.17 7.25 4.86
N ASP A 545 -3.40 7.64 5.87
CA ASP A 545 -3.64 7.36 7.29
C ASP A 545 -3.23 8.56 8.15
N VAL A 546 -3.63 8.56 9.43
CA VAL A 546 -3.32 9.62 10.40
C VAL A 546 -2.35 9.10 11.45
N ASP A 547 -1.30 9.87 11.73
CA ASP A 547 -0.37 9.54 12.80
C ASP A 547 -0.91 9.87 14.21
N GLY A 548 -0.17 9.47 15.25
CA GLY A 548 -0.54 9.72 16.63
C GLY A 548 -0.62 11.20 17.03
N ASN A 549 -0.09 12.10 16.21
CA ASN A 549 -0.10 13.54 16.40
C ASN A 549 -1.21 14.25 15.61
N GLY A 550 -2.03 13.52 14.86
CA GLY A 550 -3.11 14.06 14.03
C GLY A 550 -2.63 14.61 12.67
N VAL A 551 -1.42 14.27 12.22
CA VAL A 551 -0.94 14.59 10.86
C VAL A 551 -1.44 13.54 9.90
N PHE A 552 -2.08 13.96 8.82
CA PHE A 552 -2.55 13.06 7.77
C PHE A 552 -1.45 12.83 6.73
N TRP A 553 -1.16 11.56 6.41
CA TRP A 553 -0.17 11.14 5.43
C TRP A 553 -0.84 10.46 4.25
N VAL A 554 -0.41 10.78 3.02
CA VAL A 554 -1.10 10.32 1.81
C VAL A 554 -0.15 10.09 0.64
N SER A 555 -0.35 9.00 -0.08
CA SER A 555 0.31 8.69 -1.36
C SER A 555 -0.34 9.49 -2.50
N LEU A 556 0.49 10.10 -3.36
CA LEU A 556 0.06 10.97 -4.45
C LEU A 556 0.46 10.43 -5.83
N ALA A 557 -0.40 10.63 -6.83
CA ALA A 557 -0.11 10.32 -8.23
C ALA A 557 1.08 11.12 -8.79
N SER A 558 1.40 12.27 -8.22
CA SER A 558 2.59 13.06 -8.53
C SER A 558 3.91 12.33 -8.22
N GLY A 559 3.87 11.14 -7.62
CA GLY A 559 5.07 10.39 -7.25
C GLY A 559 5.69 10.86 -5.94
N HIS A 560 4.85 11.37 -5.04
CA HIS A 560 5.25 11.84 -3.71
C HIS A 560 4.44 11.12 -2.62
N LEU A 561 5.04 10.97 -1.46
CA LEU A 561 4.35 10.87 -0.19
C LEU A 561 4.16 12.29 0.34
N ALA A 562 2.97 12.64 0.78
CA ALA A 562 2.72 13.95 1.37
C ALA A 562 2.21 13.81 2.81
N SER A 563 2.51 14.81 3.63
CA SER A 563 1.89 15.02 4.93
C SER A 563 1.09 16.31 4.94
N PHE A 564 0.00 16.32 5.71
CA PHE A 564 -0.79 17.52 5.97
C PHE A 564 -1.02 17.68 7.48
N ASP A 565 -0.51 18.75 8.02
CA ASP A 565 -0.65 19.14 9.43
C ASP A 565 -1.62 20.32 9.55
N ARG A 566 -2.86 20.04 9.95
CA ARG A 566 -3.91 21.06 10.12
C ARG A 566 -3.54 22.17 11.12
N ARG A 567 -2.65 21.90 12.06
CA ARG A 567 -2.23 22.87 13.09
C ARG A 567 -1.35 23.98 12.52
N LYS A 568 -0.74 23.76 11.34
CA LYS A 568 0.06 24.78 10.62
C LYS A 568 -0.81 25.78 9.87
N CYS A 569 -2.10 25.45 9.65
CA CYS A 569 -3.01 26.36 8.98
C CYS A 569 -3.20 27.63 9.81
N ARG A 570 -3.10 28.77 9.16
CA ARG A 570 -3.55 30.03 9.73
C ARG A 570 -5.05 29.93 10.03
N SER A 571 -5.54 30.79 10.94
CA SER A 571 -6.96 30.77 11.29
C SER A 571 -7.84 30.85 10.03
N ILE A 572 -8.65 29.82 9.81
CA ILE A 572 -9.62 29.76 8.73
C ILE A 572 -10.96 30.18 9.33
N ALA A 573 -11.26 31.48 9.28
CA ALA A 573 -12.52 32.00 9.82
C ALA A 573 -13.74 31.56 9.03
N LYS A 574 -13.56 31.32 7.71
CA LYS A 574 -14.59 30.79 6.81
C LYS A 574 -13.94 29.72 5.94
N PRO A 575 -14.17 28.43 6.21
CA PRO A 575 -13.69 27.36 5.38
C PRO A 575 -14.19 27.47 3.94
N SER A 576 -13.30 27.24 2.96
CA SER A 576 -13.67 27.24 1.55
C SER A 576 -14.09 25.85 1.07
N ALA A 577 -15.12 25.80 0.27
CA ALA A 577 -15.58 24.55 -0.37
C ALA A 577 -14.72 24.14 -1.56
N ASP A 578 -13.81 24.99 -2.06
CA ASP A 578 -12.92 24.69 -3.19
C ASP A 578 -11.62 23.96 -2.77
N GLY A 579 -11.35 23.87 -1.47
CA GLY A 579 -10.18 23.18 -0.92
C GLY A 579 -8.85 23.94 -1.05
N ARG A 580 -8.81 25.13 -1.67
CA ARG A 580 -7.58 25.89 -1.93
C ARG A 580 -7.16 26.75 -0.75
N GLN A 581 -7.13 26.14 0.41
CA GLN A 581 -6.78 26.79 1.66
C GLN A 581 -5.67 26.02 2.37
N CYS A 582 -4.88 26.70 3.19
CA CYS A 582 -3.84 26.10 4.02
C CYS A 582 -2.76 25.33 3.22
N SER A 583 -2.16 25.95 2.23
CA SER A 583 -1.00 25.37 1.51
C SER A 583 0.20 25.12 2.44
N GLU A 584 0.33 25.90 3.52
CA GLU A 584 1.37 25.77 4.55
C GLU A 584 1.27 24.51 5.41
N GLY A 585 0.12 23.83 5.40
CA GLY A 585 -0.08 22.54 6.08
C GLY A 585 0.63 21.38 5.39
N TRP A 586 0.95 21.52 4.10
CA TRP A 586 1.48 20.44 3.28
C TRP A 586 3.01 20.36 3.31
N ALA A 587 3.53 19.11 3.29
CA ALA A 587 4.93 18.80 2.98
C ALA A 587 4.98 17.60 2.02
N PHE A 588 5.97 17.60 1.11
CA PHE A 588 6.09 16.61 0.05
C PHE A 588 7.46 15.91 0.09
N PHE A 589 7.47 14.60 -0.08
CA PHE A 589 8.66 13.76 -0.12
C PHE A 589 8.60 12.91 -1.38
N GLN A 590 9.53 13.14 -2.31
CA GLN A 590 9.56 12.38 -3.57
C GLN A 590 9.85 10.92 -3.29
N LEU A 591 8.98 10.03 -3.77
CA LEU A 591 9.13 8.58 -3.63
C LEU A 591 10.38 8.08 -4.40
N PRO A 592 11.03 7.00 -3.93
CA PRO A 592 12.15 6.39 -4.64
C PRO A 592 11.77 5.92 -6.06
N GLY A 593 12.76 5.91 -6.94
CA GLY A 593 12.64 5.39 -8.31
C GLY A 593 12.79 6.45 -9.39
N PRO A 594 12.96 6.04 -10.67
CA PRO A 594 13.09 6.96 -11.79
C PRO A 594 11.81 7.73 -12.07
N GLN A 595 11.95 8.85 -12.75
CA GLN A 595 10.84 9.62 -13.33
C GLN A 595 10.40 8.98 -14.66
N LEU A 596 9.13 9.15 -15.03
CA LEU A 596 8.64 8.80 -16.36
C LEU A 596 9.26 9.71 -17.43
N ARG A 597 9.44 9.17 -18.63
CA ARG A 597 9.95 9.94 -19.78
C ARG A 597 9.00 11.09 -20.13
N ASP A 598 9.58 12.22 -20.48
CA ASP A 598 8.91 13.43 -20.95
C ASP A 598 7.93 14.08 -19.93
N VAL A 599 8.06 13.77 -18.66
CA VAL A 599 7.34 14.47 -17.59
C VAL A 599 8.07 15.75 -17.24
N SER A 600 7.36 16.88 -17.24
CA SER A 600 7.93 18.21 -16.95
C SER A 600 8.11 18.46 -15.45
N GLU A 601 7.15 17.98 -14.63
CA GLU A 601 7.18 18.21 -13.19
C GLU A 601 7.99 17.11 -12.47
N PRO A 602 8.83 17.44 -11.46
CA PRO A 602 9.55 16.46 -10.69
C PRO A 602 8.61 15.46 -9.99
N GLY A 603 8.98 14.17 -10.01
CA GLY A 603 8.22 13.12 -9.33
C GLY A 603 8.65 11.73 -9.75
N SER A 604 8.49 10.75 -8.88
CA SER A 604 8.77 9.35 -9.21
C SER A 604 7.71 8.76 -10.14
N ALA A 605 8.09 7.82 -10.98
CA ALA A 605 7.15 6.95 -11.71
C ALA A 605 6.35 6.02 -10.79
N GLU A 606 6.73 5.91 -9.51
CA GLU A 606 6.03 5.09 -8.53
C GLU A 606 4.54 5.42 -8.43
N ALA A 607 3.72 4.38 -8.31
CA ALA A 607 2.29 4.46 -8.09
C ALA A 607 1.96 3.84 -6.73
N SER A 608 2.36 4.52 -5.67
CA SER A 608 2.06 4.09 -4.30
C SER A 608 0.55 4.01 -4.07
N TYR A 609 0.09 2.85 -3.60
CA TYR A 609 -1.34 2.60 -3.48
C TYR A 609 -1.91 3.14 -2.18
N TYR A 610 -1.22 2.87 -1.06
CA TYR A 610 -1.63 3.26 0.28
C TYR A 610 -0.44 3.70 1.12
N THR A 611 -0.73 4.51 2.14
CA THR A 611 0.21 4.88 3.22
C THR A 611 -0.37 4.37 4.52
N TRP A 612 0.44 3.71 5.31
CA TRP A 612 0.15 3.25 6.66
C TRP A 612 1.14 3.87 7.65
N ILE A 613 0.75 4.00 8.91
CA ILE A 613 1.58 4.64 9.94
C ILE A 613 1.93 3.65 11.04
N ASP A 614 3.23 3.42 11.26
CA ASP A 614 3.69 2.69 12.44
C ASP A 614 3.62 3.57 13.69
N ARG A 615 2.45 3.63 14.32
CA ARG A 615 2.23 4.42 15.53
C ARG A 615 2.94 3.86 16.75
N PHE A 616 3.27 2.59 16.76
CA PHE A 616 3.68 1.84 17.94
C PHE A 616 5.13 1.35 17.92
N ASP A 617 5.90 1.75 16.90
CA ASP A 617 7.29 1.28 16.71
C ASP A 617 7.36 -0.25 16.59
N VAL A 618 6.44 -0.83 15.85
CA VAL A 618 6.42 -2.29 15.62
C VAL A 618 7.57 -2.70 14.71
N PHE A 619 7.86 -1.90 13.71
CA PHE A 619 8.93 -2.20 12.75
C PHE A 619 10.33 -1.86 13.27
N GLY A 620 10.43 -1.10 14.39
CA GLY A 620 11.71 -0.77 15.02
C GLY A 620 12.44 0.44 14.42
N LEU A 621 11.68 1.35 13.74
CA LEU A 621 12.20 2.57 13.15
C LEU A 621 11.75 3.83 13.89
N GLY A 622 11.04 3.67 14.99
CA GLY A 622 10.44 4.75 15.77
C GLY A 622 8.91 4.79 15.65
N ARG A 623 8.31 5.64 16.48
CA ARG A 623 6.85 5.83 16.49
C ARG A 623 6.42 6.84 15.44
N ASN A 624 5.22 6.65 14.92
CA ASN A 624 4.60 7.51 13.90
C ASN A 624 5.40 7.56 12.57
N VAL A 625 6.05 6.47 12.21
CA VAL A 625 6.79 6.36 10.95
C VAL A 625 5.82 6.06 9.81
N PRO A 626 5.71 6.93 8.79
CA PRO A 626 4.90 6.64 7.62
C PRO A 626 5.59 5.63 6.72
N ILE A 627 4.82 4.63 6.30
CA ILE A 627 5.25 3.56 5.40
C ILE A 627 4.37 3.60 4.15
N ALA A 628 5.00 3.87 3.00
CA ALA A 628 4.34 3.89 1.70
C ALA A 628 4.63 2.61 0.92
N MET A 629 3.62 2.16 0.14
CA MET A 629 3.74 0.97 -0.70
C MET A 629 4.46 1.32 -2.01
N GLY A 630 5.64 0.75 -2.22
CA GLY A 630 6.42 0.87 -3.46
C GLY A 630 6.06 -0.23 -4.44
N ASN A 631 4.85 -0.20 -4.98
CA ASN A 631 4.29 -1.28 -5.79
C ASN A 631 5.05 -1.54 -7.09
N LEU A 632 5.57 -0.49 -7.71
CA LEU A 632 6.38 -0.62 -8.92
C LEU A 632 7.87 -0.87 -8.61
N ASN A 633 8.31 -0.51 -7.41
CA ASN A 633 9.64 -0.85 -6.90
C ASN A 633 9.73 -2.24 -6.26
N SER A 634 8.61 -2.95 -6.10
CA SER A 634 8.52 -4.19 -5.30
C SER A 634 9.05 -3.99 -3.88
N SER A 635 8.66 -2.90 -3.22
CA SER A 635 9.26 -2.45 -1.96
C SER A 635 8.22 -1.88 -1.00
N ILE A 636 8.62 -1.74 0.26
CA ILE A 636 8.00 -0.80 1.20
C ILE A 636 9.00 0.33 1.49
N PHE A 637 8.49 1.56 1.62
CA PHE A 637 9.27 2.76 1.88
C PHE A 637 8.94 3.30 3.26
N ALA A 638 9.87 3.22 4.20
CA ALA A 638 9.73 3.88 5.49
C ALA A 638 10.37 5.28 5.42
N LEU A 639 9.63 6.32 5.78
CA LEU A 639 10.14 7.68 5.83
C LEU A 639 10.62 8.00 7.25
N VAL A 640 11.93 8.07 7.44
CA VAL A 640 12.58 8.37 8.71
C VAL A 640 13.44 9.63 8.55
N ASP A 641 13.24 10.62 9.40
CA ASP A 641 13.98 11.90 9.36
C ASP A 641 14.02 12.55 7.97
N GLY A 642 12.89 12.50 7.24
CA GLY A 642 12.75 13.07 5.91
C GLY A 642 13.44 12.28 4.78
N ARG A 643 13.92 11.07 5.05
CA ARG A 643 14.59 10.19 4.07
C ARG A 643 13.92 8.85 3.99
N PHE A 644 13.78 8.32 2.79
CA PHE A 644 13.27 6.96 2.60
C PHE A 644 14.34 5.90 2.84
N ILE A 645 13.95 4.86 3.57
CA ILE A 645 14.64 3.58 3.65
C ILE A 645 13.85 2.62 2.77
N ASN A 646 14.51 2.01 1.79
CA ASN A 646 13.88 1.19 0.78
C ASN A 646 14.05 -0.31 1.08
N PHE A 647 13.01 -0.96 1.55
CA PHE A 647 13.02 -2.38 1.83
C PHE A 647 12.45 -3.16 0.65
N THR A 648 13.33 -3.66 -0.19
CA THR A 648 12.97 -4.31 -1.46
C THR A 648 12.76 -5.81 -1.30
N LEU A 649 11.64 -6.32 -1.82
CA LEU A 649 11.38 -7.73 -2.04
C LEU A 649 11.91 -8.09 -3.44
N PRO A 650 12.70 -9.16 -3.59
CA PRO A 650 13.39 -9.43 -4.85
C PRO A 650 12.43 -9.74 -6.00
N TYR A 651 12.41 -8.84 -6.99
CA TYR A 651 11.68 -9.06 -8.23
C TYR A 651 12.40 -10.13 -9.09
N PRO A 652 11.74 -11.01 -9.82
CA PRO A 652 10.31 -11.04 -10.13
C PRO A 652 9.43 -11.93 -9.21
N MET A 653 9.87 -12.31 -8.01
CA MET A 653 8.99 -13.02 -7.05
C MET A 653 7.72 -12.22 -6.77
N GLY A 654 7.82 -10.89 -6.77
CA GLY A 654 6.73 -9.94 -6.77
C GLY A 654 6.33 -9.45 -5.40
N PHE A 655 5.94 -8.19 -5.40
CA PHE A 655 5.28 -7.54 -4.28
C PHE A 655 4.39 -6.42 -4.83
N PHE A 656 3.11 -6.47 -4.51
CA PHE A 656 2.15 -5.45 -4.87
C PHE A 656 1.12 -5.37 -3.74
N ALA A 657 1.42 -4.56 -2.75
CA ALA A 657 0.61 -4.43 -1.55
C ALA A 657 -0.39 -3.29 -1.69
N LYS A 658 -1.58 -3.50 -1.17
CA LYS A 658 -2.62 -2.48 -1.05
C LYS A 658 -2.90 -2.11 0.39
N ASN A 659 -2.49 -2.96 1.31
CA ASN A 659 -2.52 -2.74 2.74
C ASN A 659 -1.22 -3.25 3.38
N VAL A 660 -0.93 -2.72 4.55
CA VAL A 660 0.07 -3.23 5.49
C VAL A 660 -0.50 -3.04 6.87
N ASP A 661 -0.36 -4.03 7.72
CA ASP A 661 -0.55 -3.85 9.15
C ASP A 661 0.66 -4.36 9.94
N ALA A 662 0.68 -4.15 11.25
CA ALA A 662 1.83 -4.47 12.06
C ALA A 662 1.42 -5.11 13.37
N ARG A 663 2.01 -6.27 13.66
CA ARG A 663 1.66 -7.08 14.83
C ARG A 663 2.86 -7.35 15.73
N ILE A 664 2.61 -7.31 17.03
CA ILE A 664 3.54 -7.75 18.07
C ILE A 664 3.07 -9.10 18.62
N ASP A 665 3.74 -10.15 18.21
CA ASP A 665 3.49 -11.52 18.67
C ASP A 665 4.10 -11.78 20.05
N ASN A 666 5.32 -11.23 20.31
CA ASN A 666 6.00 -11.34 21.59
C ASN A 666 6.87 -10.10 21.85
N PRO A 667 6.48 -9.20 22.75
CA PRO A 667 7.26 -7.98 23.03
C PRO A 667 8.66 -8.23 23.59
N ASN A 668 8.90 -9.41 24.18
CA ASN A 668 10.17 -9.78 24.79
C ASN A 668 11.15 -10.48 23.83
N ALA A 669 10.70 -10.86 22.64
CA ALA A 669 11.52 -11.55 21.64
C ALA A 669 12.26 -10.58 20.69
N GLY A 670 12.31 -9.28 21.02
CA GLY A 670 12.95 -8.27 20.19
C GLY A 670 12.34 -8.22 18.80
N TRP A 671 13.18 -8.17 17.77
CA TRP A 671 12.73 -8.09 16.37
C TRP A 671 11.97 -9.34 15.91
N LYS A 672 12.27 -10.53 16.46
CA LYS A 672 11.58 -11.77 16.12
C LYS A 672 10.11 -11.76 16.51
N GLY A 673 9.78 -11.07 17.60
CA GLY A 673 8.41 -10.94 18.09
C GLY A 673 7.57 -9.86 17.43
N ARG A 674 8.04 -9.23 16.35
CA ARG A 674 7.39 -8.09 15.70
C ARG A 674 7.45 -8.25 14.18
N ALA A 675 6.43 -7.83 13.48
CA ALA A 675 6.43 -7.89 12.03
C ALA A 675 5.43 -6.91 11.40
N LEU A 676 5.78 -6.45 10.21
CA LEU A 676 4.78 -5.97 9.24
C LEU A 676 4.20 -7.18 8.50
N TRP A 677 2.90 -7.13 8.24
CA TRP A 677 2.19 -8.09 7.43
C TRP A 677 1.61 -7.42 6.21
N SER A 678 1.55 -8.13 5.12
CA SER A 678 1.00 -7.68 3.86
C SER A 678 0.60 -8.86 2.99
N THR A 679 -0.08 -8.60 1.89
CA THR A 679 -0.34 -9.60 0.86
C THR A 679 0.11 -9.11 -0.51
N TYR A 680 0.40 -10.05 -1.39
CA TYR A 680 0.53 -9.73 -2.80
C TYR A 680 -0.87 -9.62 -3.41
N GLY A 681 -1.30 -8.40 -3.71
CA GLY A 681 -2.70 -8.02 -3.98
C GLY A 681 -3.03 -7.59 -5.41
N THR A 682 -2.38 -8.12 -6.45
CA THR A 682 -2.75 -7.80 -7.84
C THR A 682 -3.78 -8.78 -8.42
N ARG A 683 -4.56 -8.30 -9.38
CA ARG A 683 -5.49 -9.11 -10.19
C ARG A 683 -4.80 -10.05 -11.18
N THR A 684 -3.50 -9.93 -11.37
CA THR A 684 -2.74 -10.58 -12.42
C THR A 684 -1.53 -11.33 -11.88
N MET A 685 -1.76 -12.24 -10.92
CA MET A 685 -0.73 -13.08 -10.31
C MET A 685 0.14 -13.79 -11.36
N PHE A 686 -0.49 -14.21 -12.46
CA PHE A 686 0.15 -14.88 -13.58
C PHE A 686 1.10 -13.99 -14.41
N HIS A 687 1.21 -12.70 -14.13
CA HIS A 687 2.21 -11.80 -14.72
C HIS A 687 3.56 -11.83 -14.01
N LEU A 688 3.65 -12.58 -12.90
CA LEU A 688 4.88 -12.70 -12.15
C LEU A 688 5.66 -13.96 -12.49
N GLU A 689 6.75 -14.16 -11.77
CA GLU A 689 7.53 -15.38 -11.77
C GLU A 689 6.62 -16.58 -11.46
N GLY A 690 6.80 -17.67 -12.22
CA GLY A 690 5.93 -18.82 -12.16
C GLY A 690 4.73 -18.78 -13.11
N GLY A 691 4.32 -17.63 -13.62
CA GLY A 691 3.28 -17.50 -14.65
C GLY A 691 1.92 -18.06 -14.22
N LYS A 692 1.24 -18.75 -15.14
CA LYS A 692 -0.07 -19.40 -14.88
C LYS A 692 0.09 -20.47 -13.80
N GLY A 693 -0.71 -20.38 -12.75
CA GLY A 693 -0.65 -21.25 -11.56
C GLY A 693 -0.02 -20.62 -10.34
N SER A 694 0.66 -19.47 -10.48
CA SER A 694 1.15 -18.69 -9.33
C SER A 694 -0.01 -18.30 -8.42
N ARG A 695 0.21 -18.43 -7.10
CA ARG A 695 -0.77 -18.05 -6.07
C ARG A 695 -0.42 -16.70 -5.46
N PRO A 696 -1.41 -15.98 -4.90
CA PRO A 696 -1.15 -14.87 -3.99
C PRO A 696 -0.26 -15.30 -2.83
N LYS A 697 0.41 -14.33 -2.22
CA LYS A 697 1.31 -14.60 -1.09
C LYS A 697 0.91 -13.75 0.12
N ALA A 698 0.86 -14.38 1.29
CA ALA A 698 0.96 -13.66 2.55
C ALA A 698 2.44 -13.36 2.80
N VAL A 699 2.73 -12.15 3.23
CA VAL A 699 4.10 -11.64 3.36
C VAL A 699 4.31 -11.11 4.76
N LYS A 700 5.31 -11.64 5.47
CA LYS A 700 5.78 -11.15 6.77
C LYS A 700 7.14 -10.48 6.58
N ILE A 701 7.29 -9.25 7.08
CA ILE A 701 8.52 -8.47 6.95
C ILE A 701 8.97 -8.08 8.36
N GLN A 702 10.21 -8.46 8.72
CA GLN A 702 10.80 -8.17 10.01
C GLN A 702 12.10 -7.39 9.82
N LEU A 703 12.39 -6.46 10.72
CA LEU A 703 13.62 -5.68 10.71
C LEU A 703 14.49 -6.10 11.89
N ARG A 704 15.65 -6.69 11.59
CA ARG A 704 16.65 -7.10 12.59
C ARG A 704 17.73 -6.01 12.78
N PRO A 705 18.47 -6.02 13.90
CA PRO A 705 19.47 -4.97 14.17
C PRO A 705 20.65 -4.96 13.16
N ASP A 706 21.03 -6.10 12.64
CA ASP A 706 22.07 -6.26 11.62
C ASP A 706 21.79 -7.49 10.74
N PRO A 707 22.43 -7.62 9.54
CA PRO A 707 22.15 -8.71 8.60
C PRO A 707 22.43 -10.14 9.11
N LEU A 708 23.06 -10.30 10.24
CA LEU A 708 23.40 -11.60 10.82
C LEU A 708 22.77 -11.81 12.22
N ALA A 709 21.93 -10.88 12.67
CA ALA A 709 21.25 -11.02 13.96
C ALA A 709 20.28 -12.20 13.94
N ARG A 710 20.35 -12.98 15.05
CA ARG A 710 19.55 -14.17 15.32
C ARG A 710 18.33 -13.84 16.15
#